data_d7c993f56b4476d55daf95e0b8aa9e11
#
_entry.id   d7c993f56b4476d55daf95e0b8aa9e11
#
_cell.length_a   1.000
_cell.length_b   1.000
_cell.length_c   1.000
_cell.angle_alpha   90.00
_cell.angle_beta   90.00
_cell.angle_gamma   90.00
#
_symmetry.space_group_name_H-M   'P 1'
#
loop_
_entity.id
_entity.type
_entity.pdbx_description
1 polymer ?
#
loop_
_entity_poly.entity_id
_entity_poly.type
_entity_poly.pdbx_seq_one_letter_code
_entity_poly.pdbx_strand_id
1 'polypeptide(L)'
;MVERKNEAKKDILLYNHINDKKYRHSWDIKKTDNKIIQSVLDKASKRRTGNRGEPDLLYVNEANKLLILIENKDSIKQHQSKSGDDVENYAVDGIKHYLSFFKNEYTINLPEPSKKYLNNWKIVGIAVSGNILDSYGHLISTFIITKNEIKEIETKEILSEQDYLSFFENIDMEKIIREISESSKRINNKLRSLDSQKRPVLLSALMICLFEKDIKNDFKAGYINWSPKTIINNISTTINLILKNEGIPKEKIEVLTNELSFTKTDRDLNDTDILKEILEELDKSVIPLFGKETNYDILGKFYEEFLRYAGVSNVKNGIVLTPSHITTLFTELVEIKNNDVILDTCCGTGAFLIASMNKLFHEINLSTIRNKSELIKKIKQNQLIGFEKSSTMYALSISNMLFRGDGKSRIFNVDSFSDEAKTILRDLKKEGITPTIGFINPPYGGQDNKDKPTKKEIQFIEELLDKVSRFGVIIAPLSTYLKEEAIRERILTKHTLKCVINMPKELFQPNASTHTAISVFETNTPHNNKEVIFYDLKDDGFILSKNRGRTDALNKWIKIKRNLFEELNNPKKYSDGIHLLKTKITGKDEWIIQAHSETDYSNLTETSFIKSIKEYTVFSTKLKLELLDKDLDEITLLEILNENKISATTVLEEKNAKSK
;
A
#
# COMPACT_ATOMS: atom_id res chain seq x y z
N MET A 1 9.22 47.01 27.80
CA MET A 1 7.77 47.26 27.60
C MET A 1 7.38 47.20 26.11
N VAL A 2 8.21 47.72 25.18
CA VAL A 2 7.95 47.67 23.74
C VAL A 2 8.05 46.25 23.18
N GLU A 3 9.04 45.46 23.63
CA GLU A 3 9.21 44.06 23.21
C GLU A 3 8.03 43.15 23.58
N ARG A 4 7.50 43.25 24.83
CA ARG A 4 6.32 42.48 25.25
C ARG A 4 5.03 42.82 24.48
N LYS A 5 4.89 44.08 23.98
CA LYS A 5 3.76 44.48 23.13
C LYS A 5 3.85 43.88 21.72
N ASN A 6 5.04 43.68 21.20
CA ASN A 6 5.25 43.07 19.91
C ASN A 6 5.01 41.55 19.94
N GLU A 7 5.46 40.87 20.98
CA GLU A 7 5.24 39.44 21.21
C GLU A 7 3.73 39.12 21.27
N ALA A 8 2.96 39.82 22.11
CA ALA A 8 1.51 39.64 22.18
C ALA A 8 0.76 39.90 20.86
N LYS A 9 1.25 40.83 20.02
CA LYS A 9 0.66 41.08 18.69
C LYS A 9 0.93 39.92 17.73
N LYS A 10 2.08 39.30 17.80
CA LYS A 10 2.43 38.14 16.93
C LYS A 10 1.73 36.89 17.37
N ASP A 11 1.51 36.68 18.67
CA ASP A 11 0.69 35.57 19.19
C ASP A 11 -0.75 35.67 18.66
N ILE A 12 -1.33 36.84 18.57
CA ILE A 12 -2.65 37.08 17.98
C ILE A 12 -2.64 36.77 16.48
N LEU A 13 -1.58 37.16 15.74
CA LEU A 13 -1.46 36.86 14.31
C LEU A 13 -1.32 35.36 14.07
N LEU A 14 -0.53 34.69 14.90
CA LEU A 14 -0.38 33.24 14.88
C LEU A 14 -1.70 32.54 15.20
N TYR A 15 -2.40 32.97 16.24
CA TYR A 15 -3.72 32.46 16.62
C TYR A 15 -4.74 32.56 15.48
N ASN A 16 -4.82 33.73 14.81
CA ASN A 16 -5.71 33.92 13.66
C ASN A 16 -5.33 33.02 12.49
N HIS A 17 -4.03 32.92 12.18
CA HIS A 17 -3.55 32.04 11.10
C HIS A 17 -3.89 30.56 11.33
N ILE A 18 -3.84 30.11 12.58
CA ILE A 18 -4.15 28.72 12.97
C ILE A 18 -5.66 28.46 12.94
N ASN A 19 -6.48 29.42 13.35
CA ASN A 19 -7.94 29.26 13.33
C ASN A 19 -8.50 29.02 11.91
N ASP A 20 -7.81 29.44 10.87
CA ASP A 20 -8.18 29.14 9.48
C ASP A 20 -7.94 27.67 9.11
N LYS A 21 -7.25 26.89 9.94
CA LYS A 21 -6.83 25.49 9.68
C LYS A 21 -7.71 24.42 10.33
N LYS A 22 -9.01 24.48 10.23
CA LYS A 22 -9.98 23.42 10.57
C LYS A 22 -9.67 22.59 11.84
N TYR A 23 -9.48 23.25 12.97
CA TYR A 23 -9.44 22.60 14.28
C TYR A 23 -10.86 22.50 14.87
N ARG A 24 -11.17 21.38 15.55
CA ARG A 24 -12.51 21.15 16.12
C ARG A 24 -12.80 21.96 17.38
N HIS A 25 -11.76 22.33 18.11
CA HIS A 25 -11.84 23.08 19.36
C HIS A 25 -11.06 24.39 19.25
N SER A 26 -11.37 25.33 20.14
CA SER A 26 -10.59 26.56 20.28
C SER A 26 -9.20 26.28 20.85
N TRP A 27 -8.26 27.14 20.52
CA TRP A 27 -6.93 27.13 21.11
C TRP A 27 -6.94 27.91 22.44
N ASP A 28 -6.26 27.35 23.43
CA ASP A 28 -6.04 28.02 24.71
C ASP A 28 -4.77 28.86 24.64
N ILE A 29 -4.74 29.98 25.41
CA ILE A 29 -3.57 30.84 25.54
C ILE A 29 -2.96 30.61 26.93
N LYS A 30 -1.72 30.14 26.96
CA LYS A 30 -0.87 29.96 28.16
C LYS A 30 -1.35 28.93 29.18
N LYS A 31 -2.65 28.59 29.27
CA LYS A 31 -3.23 27.65 30.23
C LYS A 31 -4.35 26.85 29.62
N THR A 32 -4.59 25.65 30.15
CA THR A 32 -5.71 24.82 29.75
C THR A 32 -6.58 24.43 30.93
N ASP A 33 -7.86 24.21 30.71
CA ASP A 33 -8.83 23.71 31.68
C ASP A 33 -8.61 22.22 32.02
N ASN A 34 -7.85 21.49 31.22
CA ASN A 34 -7.50 20.09 31.50
C ASN A 34 -6.53 20.01 32.67
N LYS A 35 -7.05 19.63 33.86
CA LYS A 35 -6.32 19.62 35.14
C LYS A 35 -5.05 18.76 35.10
N ILE A 36 -5.05 17.65 34.38
CA ILE A 36 -3.91 16.73 34.32
C ILE A 36 -2.81 17.33 33.45
N ILE A 37 -3.14 17.82 32.25
CA ILE A 37 -2.18 18.49 31.37
C ILE A 37 -1.62 19.73 32.05
N GLN A 38 -2.49 20.54 32.67
CA GLN A 38 -2.06 21.73 33.41
C GLN A 38 -1.11 21.40 34.56
N SER A 39 -1.34 20.30 35.29
CA SER A 39 -0.45 19.88 36.39
C SER A 39 0.97 19.50 35.93
N VAL A 40 1.12 19.03 34.67
CA VAL A 40 2.43 18.77 34.05
C VAL A 40 3.10 20.10 33.68
N LEU A 41 2.34 21.00 33.05
CA LEU A 41 2.85 22.31 32.66
C LEU A 41 3.27 23.15 33.87
N ASP A 42 2.52 23.08 35.00
CA ASP A 42 2.86 23.79 36.25
C ASP A 42 4.27 23.42 36.76
N LYS A 43 4.77 22.23 36.43
CA LYS A 43 6.14 21.79 36.78
C LYS A 43 7.17 22.22 35.75
N ALA A 44 6.77 22.57 34.53
CA ALA A 44 7.63 22.87 33.39
C ALA A 44 8.02 24.36 33.33
N SER A 45 8.34 24.99 34.50
CA SER A 45 8.78 26.37 34.52
C SER A 45 10.12 26.56 33.82
N LYS A 46 10.21 27.54 32.91
CA LYS A 46 11.46 27.95 32.25
C LYS A 46 12.39 28.73 33.19
N ARG A 47 11.83 29.35 34.22
CA ARG A 47 12.59 30.14 35.21
C ARG A 47 12.72 29.35 36.51
N ARG A 48 13.92 29.27 37.05
CA ARG A 48 14.19 28.64 38.37
C ARG A 48 13.47 29.31 39.55
N THR A 49 12.62 30.30 39.29
CA THR A 49 11.90 31.14 40.26
C THR A 49 10.52 30.60 40.69
N GLY A 50 10.16 29.36 40.32
CA GLY A 50 8.91 28.73 40.77
C GLY A 50 7.63 29.18 40.03
N ASN A 51 7.77 29.95 38.94
CA ASN A 51 6.63 30.27 38.05
C ASN A 51 6.24 29.06 37.22
N ARG A 52 4.95 28.98 36.82
CA ARG A 52 4.39 27.90 35.98
C ARG A 52 4.97 27.92 34.58
N GLY A 53 5.00 26.77 33.93
CA GLY A 53 5.28 26.67 32.51
C GLY A 53 4.08 27.19 31.71
N GLU A 54 4.30 28.18 30.85
CA GLU A 54 3.27 28.82 30.01
C GLU A 54 3.72 28.80 28.55
N PRO A 55 3.36 27.75 27.74
CA PRO A 55 3.50 27.80 26.31
C PRO A 55 2.59 28.90 25.75
N ASP A 56 2.96 29.49 24.60
CA ASP A 56 2.20 30.64 24.07
C ASP A 56 0.79 30.22 23.62
N LEU A 57 0.65 29.07 22.96
CA LEU A 57 -0.64 28.49 22.57
C LEU A 57 -0.71 26.99 22.88
N LEU A 58 -1.90 26.53 23.23
CA LEU A 58 -2.20 25.12 23.48
C LEU A 58 -3.47 24.72 22.73
N TYR A 59 -3.46 23.50 22.19
CA TYR A 59 -4.65 22.84 21.66
C TYR A 59 -4.85 21.51 22.36
N VAL A 60 -6.04 21.32 22.94
CA VAL A 60 -6.38 20.10 23.68
C VAL A 60 -7.64 19.49 23.09
N ASN A 61 -7.53 18.28 22.55
CA ASN A 61 -8.66 17.47 22.10
C ASN A 61 -8.71 16.17 22.90
N GLU A 62 -9.60 16.08 23.87
CA GLU A 62 -9.73 14.91 24.76
C GLU A 62 -10.30 13.70 24.04
N ALA A 63 -11.19 13.90 23.07
CA ALA A 63 -11.79 12.81 22.29
C ALA A 63 -10.74 12.05 21.45
N ASN A 64 -9.83 12.78 20.83
CA ASN A 64 -8.75 12.24 20.02
C ASN A 64 -7.43 12.08 20.79
N LYS A 65 -7.40 12.49 22.06
CA LYS A 65 -6.20 12.53 22.92
C LYS A 65 -5.02 13.21 22.21
N LEU A 66 -5.29 14.38 21.66
CA LEU A 66 -4.30 15.20 20.98
C LEU A 66 -3.99 16.45 21.81
N LEU A 67 -2.71 16.66 22.09
CA LEU A 67 -2.17 17.88 22.71
C LEU A 67 -1.17 18.51 21.74
N ILE A 68 -1.36 19.78 21.42
CA ILE A 68 -0.38 20.57 20.65
C ILE A 68 0.04 21.74 21.51
N LEU A 69 1.35 21.92 21.63
CA LEU A 69 1.97 23.04 22.33
C LEU A 69 2.71 23.90 21.33
N ILE A 70 2.58 25.21 21.39
CA ILE A 70 3.32 26.13 20.51
C ILE A 70 4.13 27.12 21.38
N GLU A 71 5.39 27.28 21.00
CA GLU A 71 6.27 28.35 21.46
C GLU A 71 6.61 29.26 20.30
N ASN A 72 6.35 30.55 20.46
CA ASN A 72 6.51 31.57 19.44
C ASN A 72 7.56 32.60 19.84
N LYS A 73 8.43 33.00 18.91
CA LYS A 73 9.46 34.03 19.09
C LYS A 73 9.44 35.05 17.99
N ASP A 74 9.75 36.28 18.34
CA ASP A 74 9.63 37.45 17.45
C ASP A 74 10.53 37.41 16.23
N SER A 75 11.71 36.83 16.37
CA SER A 75 12.75 36.86 15.33
C SER A 75 13.18 35.47 14.93
N ILE A 76 13.41 35.26 13.63
CA ILE A 76 14.01 34.02 13.10
C ILE A 76 15.37 33.70 13.76
N LYS A 77 16.08 34.70 14.27
CA LYS A 77 17.34 34.51 15.02
C LYS A 77 17.12 33.83 16.39
N GLN A 78 15.89 33.85 16.89
CA GLN A 78 15.48 33.19 18.13
C GLN A 78 14.84 31.82 17.91
N HIS A 79 15.12 31.19 16.78
CA HIS A 79 14.54 29.87 16.49
C HIS A 79 15.18 28.77 17.33
N GLN A 80 16.49 28.61 17.27
CA GLN A 80 17.24 27.61 18.02
C GLN A 80 18.57 28.20 18.50
N SER A 81 18.93 27.94 19.77
CA SER A 81 20.23 28.35 20.31
C SER A 81 21.34 27.39 19.85
N LYS A 82 22.59 27.84 19.90
CA LYS A 82 23.76 27.00 19.57
C LYS A 82 23.97 25.87 20.59
N SER A 83 23.65 26.11 21.85
CA SER A 83 23.80 25.15 22.94
C SER A 83 22.58 24.19 23.06
N GLY A 84 21.41 24.57 22.57
CA GLY A 84 20.16 23.80 22.67
C GLY A 84 19.49 23.82 24.04
N ASP A 85 19.88 24.74 24.93
CA ASP A 85 19.42 24.80 26.33
C ASP A 85 18.91 26.18 26.79
N ASP A 86 18.86 27.17 25.92
CA ASP A 86 18.32 28.50 26.19
C ASP A 86 16.80 28.53 26.00
N VAL A 87 16.11 27.93 26.98
CA VAL A 87 14.65 27.68 26.91
C VAL A 87 13.79 28.96 27.00
N GLU A 88 14.36 30.09 27.48
CA GLU A 88 13.61 31.35 27.58
C GLU A 88 13.62 32.14 26.27
N ASN A 89 14.75 32.15 25.58
CA ASN A 89 14.98 33.03 24.46
C ASN A 89 14.79 32.40 23.09
N TYR A 90 14.73 31.06 23.00
CA TYR A 90 14.65 30.33 21.75
C TYR A 90 13.44 29.39 21.67
N ALA A 91 12.76 29.42 20.52
CA ALA A 91 11.52 28.67 20.32
C ALA A 91 11.70 27.16 20.39
N VAL A 92 12.71 26.59 19.71
CA VAL A 92 13.01 25.15 19.69
C VAL A 92 13.38 24.65 21.08
N ASP A 93 14.23 25.40 21.78
CA ASP A 93 14.70 25.02 23.12
C ASP A 93 13.55 25.06 24.12
N GLY A 94 12.70 26.09 24.01
CA GLY A 94 11.50 26.24 24.83
C GLY A 94 10.47 25.13 24.63
N ILE A 95 10.19 24.76 23.38
CA ILE A 95 9.22 23.68 23.11
C ILE A 95 9.75 22.32 23.53
N LYS A 96 11.03 22.00 23.27
CA LYS A 96 11.66 20.76 23.74
C LYS A 96 11.65 20.65 25.26
N HIS A 97 11.82 21.77 25.97
CA HIS A 97 11.70 21.80 27.43
C HIS A 97 10.30 21.36 27.89
N TYR A 98 9.21 21.93 27.35
CA TYR A 98 7.86 21.49 27.68
C TYR A 98 7.63 20.01 27.35
N LEU A 99 8.01 19.57 26.16
CA LEU A 99 7.85 18.18 25.74
C LEU A 99 8.58 17.21 26.66
N SER A 100 9.73 17.60 27.24
CA SER A 100 10.51 16.76 28.16
C SER A 100 9.70 16.40 29.44
N PHE A 101 8.81 17.27 29.89
CA PHE A 101 7.96 17.01 31.05
C PHE A 101 6.80 16.06 30.77
N PHE A 102 6.39 15.93 29.51
CA PHE A 102 5.40 14.94 29.06
C PHE A 102 6.02 13.58 28.68
N LYS A 103 7.34 13.50 28.57
CA LYS A 103 8.04 12.26 28.31
C LYS A 103 7.94 11.30 29.51
N ASN A 104 7.96 10.00 29.25
CA ASN A 104 7.74 8.96 30.25
C ASN A 104 8.54 9.09 31.56
N GLU A 105 9.74 9.64 31.49
CA GLU A 105 10.61 9.82 32.66
C GLU A 105 10.02 10.77 33.68
N TYR A 106 9.37 11.83 33.24
CA TYR A 106 8.73 12.83 34.15
C TYR A 106 7.32 12.42 34.55
N THR A 107 6.59 11.69 33.71
CA THR A 107 5.26 11.18 34.07
C THR A 107 5.30 10.03 35.06
N ILE A 108 6.47 9.38 35.26
CA ILE A 108 6.66 8.34 36.31
C ILE A 108 6.31 8.85 37.72
N ASN A 109 6.55 10.10 37.98
CA ASN A 109 6.28 10.71 39.28
C ASN A 109 4.83 11.21 39.45
N LEU A 110 3.96 11.03 38.47
CA LEU A 110 2.54 11.33 38.58
C LEU A 110 1.78 10.19 39.27
N PRO A 111 0.64 10.48 39.94
CA PRO A 111 -0.27 9.43 40.43
C PRO A 111 -0.72 8.51 39.30
N GLU A 112 -0.91 7.21 39.61
CA GLU A 112 -1.27 6.18 38.60
C GLU A 112 -2.46 6.55 37.69
N PRO A 113 -3.56 7.17 38.16
CA PRO A 113 -4.64 7.60 37.27
C PRO A 113 -4.19 8.62 36.22
N SER A 114 -3.30 9.54 36.59
CA SER A 114 -2.78 10.58 35.68
C SER A 114 -1.80 10.00 34.67
N LYS A 115 -0.96 9.03 35.07
CA LYS A 115 -0.09 8.30 34.16
C LYS A 115 -0.91 7.54 33.11
N LYS A 116 -1.90 6.77 33.55
CA LYS A 116 -2.80 6.01 32.64
C LYS A 116 -3.55 6.94 31.68
N TYR A 117 -3.92 8.14 32.17
CA TYR A 117 -4.56 9.15 31.32
C TYR A 117 -3.63 9.66 30.20
N LEU A 118 -2.36 10.01 30.55
CA LEU A 118 -1.41 10.60 29.60
C LEU A 118 -0.74 9.60 28.65
N ASN A 119 -0.66 8.33 29.03
CA ASN A 119 0.02 7.29 28.25
C ASN A 119 -0.50 7.12 26.80
N ASN A 120 -1.73 7.53 26.53
CA ASN A 120 -2.35 7.41 25.22
C ASN A 120 -2.49 8.75 24.49
N TRP A 121 -1.88 9.83 25.00
CA TRP A 121 -1.95 11.12 24.35
C TRP A 121 -0.90 11.24 23.23
N LYS A 122 -1.35 11.80 22.12
CA LYS A 122 -0.54 12.23 20.98
C LYS A 122 -0.06 13.64 21.27
N ILE A 123 1.23 13.85 21.48
CA ILE A 123 1.75 15.14 21.93
C ILE A 123 2.67 15.71 20.86
N VAL A 124 2.35 16.92 20.41
CA VAL A 124 3.06 17.70 19.39
C VAL A 124 3.57 18.98 20.01
N GLY A 125 4.81 19.33 19.73
CA GLY A 125 5.40 20.61 20.06
C GLY A 125 5.81 21.35 18.80
N ILE A 126 5.43 22.62 18.68
CA ILE A 126 5.74 23.44 17.50
C ILE A 126 6.50 24.67 17.95
N ALA A 127 7.68 24.84 17.42
CA ALA A 127 8.49 26.05 17.56
C ALA A 127 8.26 26.95 16.36
N VAL A 128 7.81 28.18 16.60
CA VAL A 128 7.59 29.21 15.56
C VAL A 128 8.48 30.40 15.87
N SER A 129 9.10 30.99 14.86
CA SER A 129 9.87 32.23 15.03
C SER A 129 9.78 33.10 13.80
N GLY A 130 9.67 34.42 14.01
CA GLY A 130 9.47 35.40 12.96
C GLY A 130 8.00 35.70 12.68
N ASN A 131 7.70 36.20 11.46
CA ASN A 131 6.34 36.59 11.08
C ASN A 131 5.68 35.50 10.24
N ILE A 132 4.71 34.81 10.78
CA ILE A 132 4.00 33.69 10.13
C ILE A 132 3.30 34.06 8.81
N LEU A 133 2.98 35.36 8.62
CA LEU A 133 2.37 35.87 7.40
C LEU A 133 3.37 36.15 6.27
N ASP A 134 4.66 36.11 6.57
CA ASP A 134 5.74 36.30 5.60
C ASP A 134 6.30 34.93 5.20
N SER A 135 6.13 34.55 3.96
CA SER A 135 6.54 33.23 3.43
C SER A 135 8.05 32.94 3.58
N TYR A 136 8.87 33.95 3.74
CA TYR A 136 10.34 33.85 3.90
C TYR A 136 10.83 34.40 5.24
N GLY A 137 9.94 35.01 6.02
CA GLY A 137 10.26 35.69 7.27
C GLY A 137 9.97 34.91 8.53
N HIS A 138 9.70 33.58 8.41
CA HIS A 138 9.44 32.72 9.58
C HIS A 138 10.14 31.36 9.46
N LEU A 139 10.35 30.72 10.60
CA LEU A 139 10.84 29.34 10.70
C LEU A 139 9.87 28.54 11.58
N ILE A 140 9.64 27.29 11.21
CA ILE A 140 8.82 26.32 11.95
C ILE A 140 9.60 25.03 12.10
N SER A 141 9.69 24.54 13.34
CA SER A 141 10.15 23.18 13.68
C SER A 141 9.07 22.46 14.47
N THR A 142 8.72 21.26 14.08
CA THR A 142 7.69 20.44 14.72
C THR A 142 8.31 19.21 15.35
N PHE A 143 7.93 18.93 16.58
CA PHE A 143 8.41 17.80 17.38
C PHE A 143 7.23 16.96 17.86
N ILE A 144 7.44 15.65 17.96
CA ILE A 144 6.49 14.71 18.55
C ILE A 144 7.16 13.93 19.66
N ILE A 145 6.36 13.51 20.64
CA ILE A 145 6.83 12.54 21.64
C ILE A 145 6.53 11.13 21.10
N THR A 146 7.59 10.33 20.96
CA THR A 146 7.50 8.88 20.81
C THR A 146 7.77 8.21 22.16
N LYS A 147 7.58 6.90 22.29
CA LYS A 147 7.77 6.19 23.57
C LYS A 147 9.12 6.46 24.23
N ASN A 148 10.16 6.73 23.45
CA ASN A 148 11.54 6.77 23.94
C ASN A 148 12.24 8.11 23.70
N GLU A 149 11.73 8.99 22.83
CA GLU A 149 12.42 10.22 22.45
C GLU A 149 11.48 11.34 22.00
N ILE A 150 12.00 12.56 22.00
CA ILE A 150 11.40 13.72 21.33
C ILE A 150 12.01 13.75 19.92
N LYS A 151 11.19 13.49 18.89
CA LYS A 151 11.63 13.39 17.50
C LYS A 151 11.15 14.61 16.72
N GLU A 152 12.05 15.23 15.97
CA GLU A 152 11.68 16.25 14.99
C GLU A 152 11.05 15.61 13.76
N ILE A 153 10.00 16.23 13.25
CA ILE A 153 9.34 15.85 11.99
C ILE A 153 9.46 17.00 11.00
N GLU A 154 9.74 16.67 9.75
CA GLU A 154 9.92 17.65 8.70
C GLU A 154 8.56 18.22 8.27
N THR A 155 8.20 19.40 8.80
CA THR A 155 7.03 20.17 8.39
C THR A 155 7.46 21.59 8.07
N LYS A 156 6.95 22.13 6.95
CA LYS A 156 7.21 23.53 6.56
C LYS A 156 6.12 24.50 7.01
N GLU A 157 5.05 23.96 7.59
CA GLU A 157 3.88 24.71 8.05
C GLU A 157 3.22 24.02 9.24
N ILE A 158 2.36 24.73 9.96
CA ILE A 158 1.49 24.15 10.98
C ILE A 158 0.40 23.36 10.26
N LEU A 159 0.33 22.05 10.52
CA LEU A 159 -0.61 21.14 9.89
C LEU A 159 -2.02 21.28 10.47
N SER A 160 -3.03 20.70 9.81
CA SER A 160 -4.38 20.58 10.39
C SER A 160 -4.42 19.52 11.49
N GLU A 161 -5.48 19.56 12.32
CA GLU A 161 -5.72 18.51 13.34
C GLU A 161 -5.70 17.11 12.74
N GLN A 162 -6.37 16.93 11.61
CA GLN A 162 -6.47 15.63 10.94
C GLN A 162 -5.12 15.13 10.41
N ASP A 163 -4.27 16.04 9.93
CA ASP A 163 -2.95 15.67 9.45
C ASP A 163 -2.04 15.19 10.59
N TYR A 164 -2.09 15.86 11.76
CA TYR A 164 -1.36 15.39 12.95
C TYR A 164 -1.87 14.03 13.44
N LEU A 165 -3.18 13.80 13.47
CA LEU A 165 -3.76 12.52 13.85
C LEU A 165 -3.31 11.40 12.91
N SER A 166 -3.37 11.65 11.60
CA SER A 166 -2.90 10.71 10.56
C SER A 166 -1.41 10.42 10.70
N PHE A 167 -0.61 11.41 11.09
CA PHE A 167 0.81 11.21 11.31
C PHE A 167 1.09 10.22 12.45
N PHE A 168 0.38 10.33 13.59
CA PHE A 168 0.51 9.38 14.69
C PHE A 168 0.00 7.99 14.36
N GLU A 169 -1.10 7.87 13.61
CA GLU A 169 -1.60 6.60 13.10
C GLU A 169 -0.54 5.90 12.26
N ASN A 170 0.17 6.63 11.40
CA ASN A 170 1.25 6.09 10.57
C ASN A 170 2.43 5.57 11.40
N ILE A 171 2.81 6.24 12.48
CA ILE A 171 3.91 5.79 13.37
C ILE A 171 3.53 4.47 14.06
N ASP A 172 2.32 4.38 14.59
CA ASP A 172 1.83 3.15 15.21
C ASP A 172 1.74 2.03 14.18
N MET A 173 1.33 2.35 12.95
CA MET A 173 1.31 1.41 11.82
C MET A 173 2.70 0.94 11.40
N GLU A 174 3.70 1.81 11.31
CA GLU A 174 5.07 1.39 11.02
C GLU A 174 5.60 0.36 12.03
N LYS A 175 5.27 0.54 13.31
CA LYS A 175 5.63 -0.41 14.35
C LYS A 175 4.90 -1.74 14.15
N ILE A 176 3.59 -1.72 13.91
CA ILE A 176 2.78 -2.90 13.63
C ILE A 176 3.31 -3.62 12.39
N ILE A 177 3.59 -2.91 11.31
CA ILE A 177 4.15 -3.48 10.08
C ILE A 177 5.51 -4.13 10.34
N ARG A 178 6.35 -3.52 11.19
CA ARG A 178 7.64 -4.11 11.56
C ARG A 178 7.46 -5.42 12.33
N GLU A 179 6.60 -5.44 13.35
CA GLU A 179 6.28 -6.64 14.13
C GLU A 179 5.71 -7.75 13.22
N ILE A 180 4.81 -7.41 12.31
CA ILE A 180 4.25 -8.31 11.29
C ILE A 180 5.34 -8.86 10.37
N SER A 181 6.22 -8.01 9.85
CA SER A 181 7.30 -8.42 8.95
C SER A 181 8.28 -9.37 9.65
N GLU A 182 8.63 -9.10 10.90
CA GLU A 182 9.50 -9.96 11.70
C GLU A 182 8.85 -11.30 12.03
N SER A 183 7.57 -11.31 12.44
CA SER A 183 6.82 -12.57 12.68
C SER A 183 6.68 -13.38 11.41
N SER A 184 6.31 -12.75 10.28
CA SER A 184 6.22 -13.40 8.97
C SER A 184 7.55 -14.06 8.58
N LYS A 185 8.67 -13.38 8.81
CA LYS A 185 10.01 -13.91 8.55
C LYS A 185 10.34 -15.10 9.45
N ARG A 186 10.05 -15.00 10.76
CA ARG A 186 10.30 -16.13 11.70
C ARG A 186 9.49 -17.36 11.33
N ILE A 187 8.20 -17.18 11.06
CA ILE A 187 7.30 -18.28 10.66
C ILE A 187 7.77 -18.91 9.34
N ASN A 188 8.07 -18.08 8.33
CA ASN A 188 8.55 -18.60 7.04
C ASN A 188 9.88 -19.34 7.15
N ASN A 189 10.79 -18.91 8.04
CA ASN A 189 12.06 -19.61 8.28
C ASN A 189 11.83 -21.00 8.89
N LYS A 190 10.83 -21.17 9.76
CA LYS A 190 10.44 -22.48 10.34
C LYS A 190 9.83 -23.40 9.28
N LEU A 191 9.19 -22.86 8.26
CA LEU A 191 8.54 -23.61 7.17
C LEU A 191 9.43 -23.79 5.92
N ARG A 192 10.75 -23.61 6.02
CA ARG A 192 11.65 -23.66 4.84
C ARG A 192 11.68 -25.01 4.13
N SER A 193 11.48 -26.09 4.82
CA SER A 193 11.41 -27.45 4.24
C SER A 193 10.14 -27.66 3.42
N LEU A 194 9.08 -26.89 3.70
CA LEU A 194 7.82 -26.98 2.98
C LEU A 194 7.86 -26.18 1.69
N ASP A 195 7.20 -26.70 0.66
CA ASP A 195 7.02 -26.01 -0.62
C ASP A 195 6.46 -24.59 -0.43
N SER A 196 6.98 -23.63 -1.22
CA SER A 196 6.64 -22.22 -1.07
C SER A 196 5.14 -21.92 -1.22
N GLN A 197 4.43 -22.66 -2.07
CA GLN A 197 2.98 -22.49 -2.28
C GLN A 197 2.14 -23.10 -1.14
N LYS A 198 2.64 -24.14 -0.45
CA LYS A 198 1.94 -24.77 0.67
C LYS A 198 2.02 -23.97 1.97
N ARG A 199 3.08 -23.18 2.16
CA ARG A 199 3.29 -22.38 3.38
C ARG A 199 2.14 -21.42 3.67
N PRO A 200 1.66 -20.60 2.70
CA PRO A 200 0.54 -19.68 2.95
C PRO A 200 -0.78 -20.38 3.25
N VAL A 201 -1.03 -21.54 2.61
CA VAL A 201 -2.22 -22.35 2.86
C VAL A 201 -2.22 -22.88 4.29
N LEU A 202 -1.09 -23.43 4.73
CA LEU A 202 -0.92 -23.90 6.11
C LEU A 202 -1.10 -22.74 7.10
N LEU A 203 -0.45 -21.61 6.85
CA LEU A 203 -0.57 -20.44 7.71
C LEU A 203 -2.03 -19.98 7.86
N SER A 204 -2.75 -19.89 6.73
CA SER A 204 -4.16 -19.52 6.71
C SER A 204 -5.01 -20.48 7.54
N ALA A 205 -4.75 -21.78 7.42
CA ALA A 205 -5.42 -22.81 8.18
C ALA A 205 -5.18 -22.66 9.69
N LEU A 206 -3.93 -22.47 10.10
CA LEU A 206 -3.56 -22.26 11.51
C LEU A 206 -4.20 -20.99 12.08
N MET A 207 -4.25 -19.91 11.29
CA MET A 207 -4.90 -18.69 11.69
C MET A 207 -6.41 -18.88 11.87
N ILE A 208 -7.09 -19.62 10.95
CA ILE A 208 -8.51 -19.96 11.10
C ILE A 208 -8.73 -20.74 12.40
N CYS A 209 -7.88 -21.72 12.71
CA CYS A 209 -7.97 -22.49 13.94
C CYS A 209 -7.80 -21.66 15.22
N LEU A 210 -7.03 -20.57 15.16
CA LEU A 210 -6.83 -19.65 16.28
C LEU A 210 -7.89 -18.53 16.36
N PHE A 211 -8.68 -18.36 15.30
CA PHE A 211 -9.64 -17.29 15.22
C PHE A 211 -10.90 -17.63 16.01
N GLU A 212 -11.19 -16.82 17.02
CA GLU A 212 -12.32 -17.01 17.92
C GLU A 212 -13.17 -15.75 17.92
N LYS A 213 -14.41 -15.85 17.46
CA LYS A 213 -15.38 -14.75 17.58
C LYS A 213 -16.42 -14.96 18.66
N ASP A 214 -17.04 -16.14 18.75
CA ASP A 214 -18.17 -16.35 19.65
C ASP A 214 -18.34 -17.83 20.09
N ILE A 215 -17.41 -18.71 19.76
CA ILE A 215 -17.51 -20.16 20.06
C ILE A 215 -16.31 -20.55 20.90
N LYS A 216 -16.56 -21.33 21.96
CA LYS A 216 -15.50 -21.95 22.73
C LYS A 216 -14.59 -22.76 21.80
N ASN A 217 -13.40 -22.23 21.55
CA ASN A 217 -12.46 -22.82 20.60
C ASN A 217 -11.52 -23.77 21.32
N ASP A 218 -11.89 -25.06 21.35
CA ASP A 218 -11.11 -26.10 21.99
C ASP A 218 -9.71 -26.25 21.36
N PHE A 219 -9.53 -25.93 20.09
CA PHE A 219 -8.22 -25.93 19.43
C PHE A 219 -7.28 -24.89 20.08
N LYS A 220 -7.74 -23.65 20.21
CA LYS A 220 -6.94 -22.57 20.81
C LYS A 220 -6.57 -22.86 22.27
N ALA A 221 -7.48 -23.44 23.02
CA ALA A 221 -7.23 -23.83 24.41
C ALA A 221 -6.32 -25.05 24.54
N GLY A 222 -6.31 -25.95 23.55
CA GLY A 222 -5.68 -27.27 23.62
C GLY A 222 -4.32 -27.39 22.95
N TYR A 223 -4.02 -26.61 21.89
CA TYR A 223 -2.86 -26.85 21.02
C TYR A 223 -1.52 -26.86 21.78
N ILE A 224 -1.41 -26.10 22.87
CA ILE A 224 -0.19 -26.03 23.69
C ILE A 224 0.18 -27.41 24.28
N ASN A 225 -0.83 -28.19 24.63
CA ASN A 225 -0.66 -29.50 25.29
C ASN A 225 -0.73 -30.69 24.32
N TRP A 226 -1.00 -30.43 23.02
CA TRP A 226 -1.15 -31.53 22.05
C TRP A 226 0.18 -31.92 21.40
N SER A 227 0.25 -33.16 20.97
CA SER A 227 1.34 -33.63 20.13
C SER A 227 1.19 -33.04 18.70
N PRO A 228 2.28 -32.98 17.91
CA PRO A 228 2.19 -32.53 16.51
C PRO A 228 1.12 -33.26 15.68
N LYS A 229 1.06 -34.59 15.81
CA LYS A 229 0.04 -35.44 15.15
C LYS A 229 -1.39 -35.09 15.59
N THR A 230 -1.58 -34.78 16.85
CA THR A 230 -2.89 -34.36 17.38
C THR A 230 -3.28 -32.98 16.82
N ILE A 231 -2.34 -32.05 16.73
CA ILE A 231 -2.57 -30.74 16.10
C ILE A 231 -3.03 -30.92 14.65
N ILE A 232 -2.29 -31.71 13.85
CA ILE A 232 -2.60 -31.96 12.43
C ILE A 232 -3.99 -32.55 12.25
N ASN A 233 -4.35 -33.56 13.07
CA ASN A 233 -5.66 -34.20 13.00
C ASN A 233 -6.79 -33.23 13.33
N ASN A 234 -6.56 -32.29 14.24
CA ASN A 234 -7.57 -31.32 14.66
C ASN A 234 -7.71 -30.13 13.72
N ILE A 235 -6.70 -29.80 12.91
CA ILE A 235 -6.78 -28.67 11.97
C ILE A 235 -8.00 -28.82 11.05
N SER A 236 -8.11 -29.92 10.32
CA SER A 236 -9.19 -30.12 9.36
C SER A 236 -10.56 -30.15 10.04
N THR A 237 -10.68 -30.76 11.21
CA THR A 237 -11.92 -30.83 12.00
C THR A 237 -12.33 -29.43 12.48
N THR A 238 -11.40 -28.66 13.01
CA THR A 238 -11.63 -27.31 13.51
C THR A 238 -12.02 -26.37 12.37
N ILE A 239 -11.33 -26.41 11.24
CA ILE A 239 -11.66 -25.62 10.05
C ILE A 239 -13.08 -25.94 9.58
N ASN A 240 -13.42 -27.23 9.45
CA ASN A 240 -14.77 -27.64 9.06
C ASN A 240 -15.84 -27.08 10.01
N LEU A 241 -15.59 -27.17 11.32
CA LEU A 241 -16.53 -26.66 12.33
C LEU A 241 -16.70 -25.14 12.22
N ILE A 242 -15.60 -24.39 12.19
CA ILE A 242 -15.62 -22.90 12.12
C ILE A 242 -16.30 -22.45 10.83
N LEU A 243 -15.89 -22.97 9.69
CA LEU A 243 -16.42 -22.55 8.39
C LEU A 243 -17.88 -22.93 8.21
N LYS A 244 -18.30 -24.08 8.70
CA LYS A 244 -19.70 -24.51 8.68
C LYS A 244 -20.58 -23.61 9.56
N ASN A 245 -20.10 -23.20 10.72
CA ASN A 245 -20.81 -22.28 11.60
C ASN A 245 -20.93 -20.87 10.99
N GLU A 246 -19.92 -20.43 10.24
CA GLU A 246 -19.97 -19.17 9.45
C GLU A 246 -20.89 -19.30 8.22
N GLY A 247 -21.45 -20.48 7.95
CA GLY A 247 -22.36 -20.73 6.83
C GLY A 247 -21.65 -20.75 5.47
N ILE A 248 -20.37 -21.15 5.46
CA ILE A 248 -19.59 -21.34 4.23
C ILE A 248 -20.10 -22.58 3.48
N PRO A 249 -20.28 -22.51 2.14
CA PRO A 249 -20.66 -23.67 1.35
C PRO A 249 -19.69 -24.86 1.49
N LYS A 250 -20.24 -26.06 1.48
CA LYS A 250 -19.49 -27.31 1.70
C LYS A 250 -18.37 -27.47 0.68
N GLU A 251 -18.60 -27.15 -0.56
CA GLU A 251 -17.63 -27.24 -1.66
C GLU A 251 -16.38 -26.38 -1.40
N LYS A 252 -16.55 -25.19 -0.82
CA LYS A 252 -15.44 -24.33 -0.43
C LYS A 252 -14.63 -24.93 0.72
N ILE A 253 -15.32 -25.53 1.70
CA ILE A 253 -14.66 -26.19 2.83
C ILE A 253 -13.84 -27.38 2.35
N GLU A 254 -14.37 -28.17 1.41
CA GLU A 254 -13.69 -29.33 0.83
C GLU A 254 -12.40 -28.93 0.09
N VAL A 255 -12.43 -27.85 -0.71
CA VAL A 255 -11.21 -27.36 -1.36
C VAL A 255 -10.15 -26.97 -0.33
N LEU A 256 -10.50 -26.19 0.68
CA LEU A 256 -9.57 -25.78 1.74
C LEU A 256 -8.96 -26.98 2.48
N THR A 257 -9.78 -27.97 2.83
CA THR A 257 -9.31 -29.16 3.56
C THR A 257 -8.48 -30.08 2.67
N ASN A 258 -8.78 -30.18 1.37
CA ASN A 258 -7.99 -30.95 0.41
C ASN A 258 -6.59 -30.32 0.20
N GLU A 259 -6.52 -29.00 0.09
CA GLU A 259 -5.23 -28.29 -0.01
C GLU A 259 -4.32 -28.51 1.22
N LEU A 260 -4.89 -28.91 2.36
CA LEU A 260 -4.13 -29.23 3.59
C LEU A 260 -3.72 -30.71 3.72
N SER A 261 -4.06 -31.57 2.75
CA SER A 261 -3.77 -33.01 2.82
C SER A 261 -2.29 -33.33 3.02
N PHE A 262 -1.38 -32.48 2.50
CA PHE A 262 0.07 -32.62 2.67
C PHE A 262 0.52 -32.61 4.14
N THR A 263 -0.22 -31.96 5.04
CA THR A 263 0.16 -31.88 6.46
C THR A 263 0.24 -33.25 7.11
N LYS A 264 -0.57 -34.20 6.64
CA LYS A 264 -0.59 -35.58 7.18
C LYS A 264 0.63 -36.41 6.76
N THR A 265 1.32 -36.04 5.69
CA THR A 265 2.44 -36.82 5.11
C THR A 265 3.79 -36.12 5.28
N ASP A 266 3.81 -34.84 5.63
CA ASP A 266 5.04 -34.08 5.84
C ASP A 266 5.69 -34.50 7.17
N ARG A 267 6.95 -34.93 7.11
CA ARG A 267 7.68 -35.45 8.27
C ARG A 267 7.98 -34.38 9.30
N ASP A 268 8.44 -33.20 8.83
CA ASP A 268 8.82 -32.10 9.74
C ASP A 268 7.62 -31.62 10.55
N LEU A 269 6.45 -31.52 9.91
CA LEU A 269 5.21 -31.16 10.61
C LEU A 269 4.71 -32.18 11.59
N ASN A 270 4.95 -33.50 11.33
CA ASN A 270 4.46 -34.63 12.16
C ASN A 270 5.37 -34.95 13.31
N ASP A 271 6.69 -34.80 13.13
CA ASP A 271 7.70 -35.35 14.05
C ASP A 271 8.42 -34.27 14.87
N THR A 272 8.10 -32.97 14.64
CA THR A 272 8.69 -31.84 15.38
C THR A 272 7.64 -30.90 15.94
N ASP A 273 8.03 -30.03 16.88
CA ASP A 273 7.14 -29.02 17.49
C ASP A 273 6.96 -27.74 16.62
N ILE A 274 7.37 -27.76 15.35
CA ILE A 274 7.29 -26.59 14.44
C ILE A 274 5.88 -25.99 14.38
N LEU A 275 4.83 -26.81 14.28
CA LEU A 275 3.45 -26.33 14.25
C LEU A 275 3.06 -25.62 15.54
N LYS A 276 3.47 -26.16 16.69
CA LYS A 276 3.22 -25.57 17.99
C LYS A 276 3.91 -24.21 18.14
N GLU A 277 5.18 -24.12 17.75
CA GLU A 277 5.94 -22.90 17.77
C GLU A 277 5.36 -21.82 16.86
N ILE A 278 4.82 -22.20 15.68
CA ILE A 278 4.14 -21.29 14.76
C ILE A 278 2.81 -20.82 15.35
N LEU A 279 2.03 -21.72 15.94
CA LEU A 279 0.77 -21.38 16.60
C LEU A 279 1.00 -20.41 17.76
N GLU A 280 2.03 -20.61 18.57
CA GLU A 280 2.41 -19.69 19.65
C GLU A 280 2.82 -18.32 19.12
N GLU A 281 3.60 -18.25 18.03
CA GLU A 281 3.99 -17.00 17.39
C GLU A 281 2.76 -16.26 16.85
N LEU A 282 1.85 -16.97 16.16
CA LEU A 282 0.61 -16.40 15.65
C LEU A 282 -0.30 -15.88 16.78
N ASP A 283 -0.52 -16.67 17.81
CA ASP A 283 -1.42 -16.34 18.91
C ASP A 283 -0.92 -15.15 19.74
N LYS A 284 0.40 -15.04 19.94
CA LYS A 284 1.02 -13.96 20.72
C LYS A 284 1.25 -12.67 19.93
N SER A 285 1.66 -12.79 18.67
CA SER A 285 2.20 -11.64 17.91
C SER A 285 1.31 -11.17 16.77
N VAL A 286 0.44 -12.02 16.23
CA VAL A 286 -0.33 -11.72 15.01
C VAL A 286 -1.82 -11.57 15.29
N ILE A 287 -2.44 -12.58 15.92
CA ILE A 287 -3.89 -12.59 16.21
C ILE A 287 -4.35 -11.36 17.02
N PRO A 288 -3.62 -10.88 18.05
CA PRO A 288 -4.04 -9.71 18.82
C PRO A 288 -4.07 -8.40 18.01
N LEU A 289 -3.46 -8.38 16.85
CA LEU A 289 -3.46 -7.20 15.96
C LEU A 289 -4.74 -7.11 15.14
N PHE A 290 -5.48 -8.20 14.93
CA PHE A 290 -6.67 -8.26 14.07
C PHE A 290 -7.95 -7.71 14.70
N GLY A 291 -8.00 -7.34 15.90
CA GLY A 291 -9.18 -6.76 16.57
C GLY A 291 -9.10 -5.24 16.75
N LYS A 292 -8.01 -4.62 16.32
CA LYS A 292 -7.84 -3.18 16.48
C LYS A 292 -8.58 -2.46 15.36
N GLU A 293 -9.49 -1.56 15.74
CA GLU A 293 -10.11 -0.62 14.81
C GLU A 293 -9.05 0.32 14.25
N THR A 294 -8.50 -0.02 13.11
CA THR A 294 -7.56 0.80 12.36
C THR A 294 -8.09 0.97 10.93
N ASN A 295 -7.80 2.12 10.32
CA ASN A 295 -8.10 2.36 8.90
C ASN A 295 -7.24 1.52 7.95
N TYR A 296 -6.36 0.66 8.49
CA TYR A 296 -5.40 -0.13 7.72
C TYR A 296 -5.76 -1.61 7.73
N ASP A 297 -5.59 -2.24 6.58
CA ASP A 297 -5.72 -3.69 6.40
C ASP A 297 -4.47 -4.42 6.95
N ILE A 298 -4.41 -4.55 8.29
CA ILE A 298 -3.32 -5.22 9.00
C ILE A 298 -3.17 -6.67 8.51
N LEU A 299 -4.28 -7.36 8.29
CA LEU A 299 -4.28 -8.74 7.84
C LEU A 299 -3.76 -8.87 6.41
N GLY A 300 -4.18 -7.98 5.51
CA GLY A 300 -3.64 -7.94 4.15
C GLY A 300 -2.14 -7.69 4.15
N LYS A 301 -1.66 -6.80 5.01
CA LYS A 301 -0.23 -6.54 5.13
C LYS A 301 0.54 -7.75 5.68
N PHE A 302 -0.02 -8.47 6.64
CA PHE A 302 0.58 -9.71 7.14
C PHE A 302 0.70 -10.76 6.02
N TYR A 303 -0.37 -10.96 5.23
CA TYR A 303 -0.34 -11.87 4.10
C TYR A 303 0.64 -11.43 3.01
N GLU A 304 0.65 -10.16 2.65
CA GLU A 304 1.58 -9.59 1.67
C GLU A 304 3.03 -9.87 2.10
N GLU A 305 3.39 -9.58 3.36
CA GLU A 305 4.72 -9.83 3.90
C GLU A 305 5.05 -11.33 3.91
N PHE A 306 4.11 -12.16 4.34
CA PHE A 306 4.33 -13.60 4.39
C PHE A 306 4.51 -14.21 3.00
N LEU A 307 3.67 -13.86 2.03
CA LEU A 307 3.76 -14.32 0.64
C LEU A 307 5.08 -13.85 -0.01
N ARG A 308 5.54 -12.66 0.33
CA ARG A 308 6.84 -12.15 -0.11
C ARG A 308 7.99 -13.01 0.42
N TYR A 309 8.00 -13.36 1.71
CA TYR A 309 9.03 -14.23 2.29
C TYR A 309 8.93 -15.68 1.81
N ALA A 310 7.73 -16.16 1.57
CA ALA A 310 7.51 -17.50 1.04
C ALA A 310 7.97 -17.65 -0.43
N GLY A 311 8.20 -16.54 -1.13
CA GLY A 311 8.62 -16.56 -2.53
C GLY A 311 7.50 -16.99 -3.50
N VAL A 312 6.24 -16.86 -3.09
CA VAL A 312 5.07 -17.20 -3.92
C VAL A 312 4.89 -16.20 -5.05
N SER A 313 5.16 -14.92 -4.76
CA SER A 313 5.15 -13.87 -5.78
C SER A 313 6.40 -14.00 -6.66
N ASN A 314 6.28 -14.69 -7.78
CA ASN A 314 7.36 -14.85 -8.75
C ASN A 314 6.79 -14.82 -10.18
N VAL A 315 7.37 -13.99 -11.05
CA VAL A 315 7.02 -13.89 -12.48
C VAL A 315 7.13 -15.25 -13.18
N LYS A 316 8.07 -16.11 -12.78
CA LYS A 316 8.20 -17.47 -13.34
C LYS A 316 6.95 -18.32 -13.13
N ASN A 317 6.17 -18.06 -12.10
CA ASN A 317 4.91 -18.77 -11.80
C ASN A 317 3.68 -18.00 -12.29
N GLY A 318 3.84 -16.82 -12.92
CA GLY A 318 2.74 -15.96 -13.38
C GLY A 318 1.97 -15.27 -12.23
N ILE A 319 2.44 -15.38 -10.98
CA ILE A 319 1.75 -14.82 -9.80
C ILE A 319 2.45 -13.52 -9.39
N VAL A 320 1.80 -12.40 -9.66
CA VAL A 320 2.26 -11.07 -9.24
C VAL A 320 1.19 -10.45 -8.34
N LEU A 321 1.51 -10.32 -7.06
CA LEU A 321 0.59 -9.71 -6.10
C LEU A 321 0.50 -8.19 -6.32
N THR A 322 -0.71 -7.68 -6.42
CA THR A 322 -0.96 -6.24 -6.61
C THR A 322 -0.77 -5.50 -5.29
N PRO A 323 0.08 -4.44 -5.25
CA PRO A 323 0.26 -3.63 -4.05
C PRO A 323 -1.05 -3.01 -3.56
N SER A 324 -1.24 -2.93 -2.24
CA SER A 324 -2.50 -2.48 -1.62
C SER A 324 -2.89 -1.04 -1.98
N HIS A 325 -1.92 -0.13 -2.17
CA HIS A 325 -2.20 1.23 -2.63
C HIS A 325 -2.76 1.28 -4.05
N ILE A 326 -2.40 0.30 -4.91
CA ILE A 326 -2.93 0.18 -6.28
C ILE A 326 -4.34 -0.41 -6.27
N THR A 327 -4.60 -1.43 -5.44
CA THR A 327 -5.97 -1.97 -5.33
C THR A 327 -6.96 -0.92 -4.80
N THR A 328 -6.51 -0.06 -3.88
CA THR A 328 -7.28 1.10 -3.42
C THR A 328 -7.47 2.13 -4.53
N LEU A 329 -6.41 2.46 -5.31
CA LEU A 329 -6.49 3.37 -6.44
C LEU A 329 -7.56 2.95 -7.45
N PHE A 330 -7.68 1.66 -7.76
CA PHE A 330 -8.72 1.13 -8.66
C PHE A 330 -10.13 1.51 -8.20
N THR A 331 -10.40 1.43 -6.90
CA THR A 331 -11.72 1.77 -6.33
C THR A 331 -12.02 3.27 -6.37
N GLU A 332 -11.01 4.10 -6.58
CA GLU A 332 -11.12 5.55 -6.65
C GLU A 332 -11.12 6.07 -8.10
N LEU A 333 -10.51 5.34 -9.06
CA LEU A 333 -10.50 5.68 -10.49
C LEU A 333 -11.90 5.61 -11.14
N VAL A 334 -12.79 4.84 -10.54
CA VAL A 334 -14.20 4.74 -10.95
C VAL A 334 -15.09 4.99 -9.75
N GLU A 335 -16.19 5.71 -9.95
CA GLU A 335 -17.16 5.94 -8.88
C GLU A 335 -17.93 4.65 -8.60
N ILE A 336 -17.56 3.94 -7.52
CA ILE A 336 -18.29 2.78 -7.04
C ILE A 336 -19.54 3.23 -6.30
N LYS A 337 -20.70 2.69 -6.68
CA LYS A 337 -22.00 2.97 -6.05
C LYS A 337 -22.40 1.83 -5.14
N ASN A 338 -23.25 2.11 -4.15
CA ASN A 338 -23.71 1.11 -3.16
C ASN A 338 -24.42 -0.11 -3.76
N ASN A 339 -24.87 -0.04 -5.01
CA ASN A 339 -25.52 -1.14 -5.73
C ASN A 339 -24.62 -1.81 -6.78
N ASP A 340 -23.39 -1.39 -6.92
CA ASP A 340 -22.45 -2.03 -7.85
C ASP A 340 -22.08 -3.45 -7.40
N VAL A 341 -21.89 -4.30 -8.39
CA VAL A 341 -21.39 -5.66 -8.23
C VAL A 341 -20.01 -5.75 -8.88
N ILE A 342 -19.01 -6.05 -8.07
CA ILE A 342 -17.61 -6.09 -8.47
C ILE A 342 -17.25 -7.50 -8.94
N LEU A 343 -16.65 -7.62 -10.11
CA LEU A 343 -16.12 -8.86 -10.67
C LEU A 343 -14.61 -8.78 -10.81
N ASP A 344 -13.92 -9.79 -10.29
CA ASP A 344 -12.50 -10.03 -10.54
C ASP A 344 -12.33 -11.43 -11.15
N THR A 345 -11.97 -11.49 -12.43
CA THR A 345 -11.84 -12.76 -13.17
C THR A 345 -10.48 -13.45 -12.99
N CYS A 346 -9.58 -12.84 -12.22
CA CYS A 346 -8.25 -13.36 -11.87
C CYS A 346 -7.93 -13.01 -10.42
N CYS A 347 -8.83 -13.35 -9.48
CA CYS A 347 -8.86 -12.69 -8.17
C CYS A 347 -7.67 -13.01 -7.25
N GLY A 348 -6.89 -14.04 -7.55
CA GLY A 348 -5.71 -14.39 -6.75
C GLY A 348 -6.04 -14.52 -5.26
N THR A 349 -5.46 -13.67 -4.42
CA THR A 349 -5.75 -13.59 -2.99
C THR A 349 -6.99 -12.76 -2.64
N GLY A 350 -7.73 -12.25 -3.61
CA GLY A 350 -8.93 -11.42 -3.42
C GLY A 350 -8.67 -9.94 -3.13
N ALA A 351 -7.48 -9.42 -3.44
CA ALA A 351 -7.06 -8.08 -3.05
C ALA A 351 -7.96 -6.96 -3.60
N PHE A 352 -8.42 -7.02 -4.86
CA PHE A 352 -9.36 -6.04 -5.42
C PHE A 352 -10.76 -6.14 -4.79
N LEU A 353 -11.23 -7.36 -4.52
CA LEU A 353 -12.52 -7.56 -3.85
C LEU A 353 -12.50 -6.99 -2.44
N ILE A 354 -11.40 -7.17 -1.71
CA ILE A 354 -11.21 -6.62 -0.37
C ILE A 354 -11.15 -5.09 -0.41
N ALA A 355 -10.39 -4.50 -1.33
CA ALA A 355 -10.33 -3.06 -1.49
C ALA A 355 -11.71 -2.47 -1.78
N SER A 356 -12.49 -3.12 -2.66
CA SER A 356 -13.87 -2.73 -2.99
C SER A 356 -14.80 -2.85 -1.77
N MET A 357 -14.70 -3.93 -1.02
CA MET A 357 -15.45 -4.14 0.21
C MET A 357 -15.18 -3.04 1.23
N ASN A 358 -13.91 -2.74 1.48
CA ASN A 358 -13.49 -1.70 2.41
C ASN A 358 -14.01 -0.31 1.98
N LYS A 359 -13.95 0.01 0.68
CA LYS A 359 -14.48 1.24 0.12
C LYS A 359 -15.99 1.36 0.36
N LEU A 360 -16.75 0.33 0.02
CA LEU A 360 -18.21 0.29 0.21
C LEU A 360 -18.61 0.39 1.69
N PHE A 361 -17.89 -0.29 2.58
CA PHE A 361 -18.15 -0.21 4.02
C PHE A 361 -17.87 1.19 4.56
N HIS A 362 -16.77 1.80 4.13
CA HIS A 362 -16.43 3.17 4.52
C HIS A 362 -17.54 4.16 4.12
N GLU A 363 -18.03 4.08 2.89
CA GLU A 363 -19.10 4.95 2.40
C GLU A 363 -20.43 4.73 3.15
N ILE A 364 -20.80 3.48 3.42
CA ILE A 364 -22.00 3.17 4.22
C ILE A 364 -21.86 3.73 5.64
N ASN A 365 -20.68 3.59 6.27
CA ASN A 365 -20.44 4.08 7.62
C ASN A 365 -20.53 5.61 7.71
N LEU A 366 -20.07 6.32 6.70
CA LEU A 366 -20.18 7.80 6.61
C LEU A 366 -21.60 8.27 6.25
N SER A 367 -22.43 7.42 5.62
CA SER A 367 -23.77 7.78 5.20
C SER A 367 -24.74 7.87 6.38
N THR A 368 -25.85 8.59 6.18
CA THR A 368 -26.98 8.70 7.13
C THR A 368 -28.00 7.56 7.00
N ILE A 369 -27.69 6.51 6.23
CA ILE A 369 -28.60 5.39 5.97
C ILE A 369 -28.86 4.60 7.26
N ARG A 370 -30.14 4.28 7.52
CA ARG A 370 -30.55 3.58 8.75
C ARG A 370 -30.22 2.09 8.78
N ASN A 371 -30.25 1.40 7.61
CA ASN A 371 -30.10 -0.06 7.52
C ASN A 371 -28.65 -0.50 7.15
N LYS A 372 -27.63 0.07 7.82
CA LYS A 372 -26.22 -0.19 7.49
C LYS A 372 -25.85 -1.67 7.56
N SER A 373 -26.30 -2.39 8.58
CA SER A 373 -26.02 -3.84 8.76
C SER A 373 -26.56 -4.70 7.64
N GLU A 374 -27.73 -4.38 7.11
CA GLU A 374 -28.35 -5.08 5.99
C GLU A 374 -27.58 -4.84 4.68
N LEU A 375 -27.16 -3.58 4.44
CA LEU A 375 -26.33 -3.24 3.29
C LEU A 375 -24.96 -3.93 3.35
N ILE A 376 -24.31 -3.93 4.50
CA ILE A 376 -23.04 -4.65 4.70
C ILE A 376 -23.22 -6.15 4.41
N LYS A 377 -24.31 -6.77 4.88
CA LYS A 377 -24.65 -8.17 4.59
C LYS A 377 -24.83 -8.40 3.08
N LYS A 378 -25.56 -7.50 2.40
CA LYS A 378 -25.77 -7.57 0.95
C LYS A 378 -24.45 -7.48 0.17
N ILE A 379 -23.55 -6.56 0.54
CA ILE A 379 -22.22 -6.45 -0.09
C ILE A 379 -21.51 -7.79 0.01
N LYS A 380 -21.39 -8.35 1.22
CA LYS A 380 -20.70 -9.61 1.46
C LYS A 380 -21.29 -10.80 0.69
N GLN A 381 -22.59 -10.83 0.51
CA GLN A 381 -23.26 -11.99 -0.09
C GLN A 381 -23.41 -11.90 -1.61
N ASN A 382 -23.56 -10.68 -2.17
CA ASN A 382 -24.04 -10.50 -3.53
C ASN A 382 -23.25 -9.53 -4.40
N GLN A 383 -22.32 -8.76 -3.83
CA GLN A 383 -21.67 -7.68 -4.60
C GLN A 383 -20.18 -7.92 -4.86
N LEU A 384 -19.62 -9.03 -4.40
CA LEU A 384 -18.22 -9.38 -4.61
C LEU A 384 -18.12 -10.76 -5.27
N ILE A 385 -17.67 -10.78 -6.53
CA ILE A 385 -17.57 -12.00 -7.35
C ILE A 385 -16.11 -12.16 -7.77
N GLY A 386 -15.54 -13.34 -7.50
CA GLY A 386 -14.17 -13.67 -7.87
C GLY A 386 -14.07 -15.00 -8.60
N PHE A 387 -13.23 -15.06 -9.64
CA PHE A 387 -12.84 -16.30 -10.29
C PHE A 387 -11.34 -16.50 -10.07
N GLU A 388 -10.95 -17.71 -9.64
CA GLU A 388 -9.56 -18.10 -9.47
C GLU A 388 -9.36 -19.55 -9.93
N LYS A 389 -8.44 -19.73 -10.87
CA LYS A 389 -8.15 -21.02 -11.45
C LYS A 389 -7.31 -21.92 -10.53
N SER A 390 -6.36 -21.31 -9.79
CA SER A 390 -5.49 -22.03 -8.86
C SER A 390 -6.23 -22.37 -7.57
N SER A 391 -6.36 -23.64 -7.21
CA SER A 391 -6.98 -24.05 -5.95
C SER A 391 -6.24 -23.50 -4.73
N THR A 392 -4.93 -23.40 -4.80
CA THR A 392 -4.09 -22.80 -3.73
C THR A 392 -4.41 -21.33 -3.54
N MET A 393 -4.46 -20.52 -4.62
CA MET A 393 -4.79 -19.10 -4.55
C MET A 393 -6.24 -18.88 -4.15
N TYR A 394 -7.15 -19.75 -4.63
CA TYR A 394 -8.55 -19.78 -4.22
C TYR A 394 -8.70 -20.02 -2.70
N ALA A 395 -7.98 -21.01 -2.14
CA ALA A 395 -7.97 -21.26 -0.71
C ALA A 395 -7.48 -20.05 0.10
N LEU A 396 -6.46 -19.36 -0.40
CA LEU A 396 -5.96 -18.12 0.20
C LEU A 396 -6.99 -16.98 0.12
N SER A 397 -7.69 -16.83 -1.00
CA SER A 397 -8.71 -15.79 -1.14
C SER A 397 -9.88 -16.00 -0.18
N ILE A 398 -10.36 -17.23 -0.03
CA ILE A 398 -11.42 -17.57 0.94
C ILE A 398 -10.99 -17.24 2.36
N SER A 399 -9.78 -17.68 2.76
CA SER A 399 -9.24 -17.39 4.09
C SER A 399 -9.12 -15.90 4.35
N ASN A 400 -8.62 -15.17 3.35
CA ASN A 400 -8.43 -13.73 3.40
C ASN A 400 -9.75 -12.96 3.56
N MET A 401 -10.81 -13.39 2.86
CA MET A 401 -12.16 -12.84 3.00
C MET A 401 -12.79 -13.20 4.35
N LEU A 402 -12.62 -14.45 4.79
CA LEU A 402 -13.16 -14.94 6.05
C LEU A 402 -12.68 -14.12 7.25
N PHE A 403 -11.38 -13.83 7.31
CA PHE A 403 -10.81 -13.03 8.40
C PHE A 403 -11.33 -11.59 8.47
N ARG A 404 -11.91 -11.10 7.36
CA ARG A 404 -12.62 -9.80 7.31
C ARG A 404 -14.11 -9.93 7.58
N GLY A 405 -14.53 -11.10 8.08
CA GLY A 405 -15.90 -11.43 8.36
C GLY A 405 -16.77 -11.59 7.10
N ASP A 406 -16.12 -11.91 5.97
CA ASP A 406 -16.78 -12.20 4.70
C ASP A 406 -16.38 -13.57 4.16
N GLY A 407 -16.95 -14.62 4.73
CA GLY A 407 -16.82 -15.96 4.16
C GLY A 407 -17.88 -16.32 3.11
N LYS A 408 -18.83 -15.42 2.85
CA LYS A 408 -20.00 -15.69 1.99
C LYS A 408 -19.89 -15.09 0.60
N SER A 409 -18.83 -14.32 0.32
CA SER A 409 -18.56 -13.76 -1.03
C SER A 409 -18.56 -14.85 -2.10
N ARG A 410 -18.94 -14.47 -3.28
CA ARG A 410 -19.10 -15.39 -4.42
C ARG A 410 -17.76 -15.58 -5.15
N ILE A 411 -16.83 -16.23 -4.47
CA ILE A 411 -15.55 -16.64 -5.06
C ILE A 411 -15.65 -18.09 -5.50
N PHE A 412 -15.23 -18.37 -6.73
CA PHE A 412 -15.32 -19.68 -7.39
C PHE A 412 -13.94 -20.15 -7.85
N ASN A 413 -13.66 -21.44 -7.66
CA ASN A 413 -12.44 -22.06 -8.19
C ASN A 413 -12.69 -22.49 -9.64
N VAL A 414 -12.52 -21.57 -10.57
CA VAL A 414 -12.89 -21.77 -11.98
C VAL A 414 -11.96 -20.99 -12.91
N ASP A 415 -11.71 -21.54 -14.09
CA ASP A 415 -11.05 -20.81 -15.19
C ASP A 415 -12.06 -19.82 -15.80
N SER A 416 -11.74 -18.53 -15.82
CA SER A 416 -12.63 -17.46 -16.31
C SER A 416 -13.07 -17.63 -17.77
N PHE A 417 -12.29 -18.37 -18.58
CA PHE A 417 -12.61 -18.68 -19.98
C PHE A 417 -13.45 -19.95 -20.16
N SER A 418 -13.74 -20.69 -19.10
CA SER A 418 -14.49 -21.94 -19.18
C SER A 418 -15.99 -21.71 -19.39
N ASP A 419 -16.69 -22.75 -19.86
CA ASP A 419 -18.14 -22.74 -19.95
C ASP A 419 -18.80 -22.79 -18.56
N GLU A 420 -18.09 -23.33 -17.57
CA GLU A 420 -18.50 -23.29 -16.17
C GLU A 420 -18.60 -21.86 -15.65
N ALA A 421 -17.57 -21.00 -15.91
CA ALA A 421 -17.61 -19.58 -15.54
C ALA A 421 -18.78 -18.83 -16.18
N LYS A 422 -19.10 -19.13 -17.44
CA LYS A 422 -20.28 -18.57 -18.13
C LYS A 422 -21.58 -19.03 -17.49
N THR A 423 -21.65 -20.29 -17.06
CA THR A 423 -22.81 -20.85 -16.39
C THR A 423 -23.03 -20.20 -15.03
N ILE A 424 -21.97 -20.04 -14.24
CA ILE A 424 -21.99 -19.32 -12.96
C ILE A 424 -22.56 -17.91 -13.14
N LEU A 425 -22.05 -17.12 -14.09
CA LEU A 425 -22.54 -15.75 -14.32
C LEU A 425 -24.00 -15.72 -14.78
N ARG A 426 -24.43 -16.70 -15.58
CA ARG A 426 -25.81 -16.83 -16.03
C ARG A 426 -26.75 -17.15 -14.86
N ASP A 427 -26.33 -18.02 -13.93
CA ASP A 427 -27.12 -18.36 -12.76
C ASP A 427 -27.18 -17.20 -11.75
N LEU A 428 -26.06 -16.50 -11.51
CA LEU A 428 -26.05 -15.26 -10.75
C LEU A 428 -27.00 -14.20 -11.33
N LYS A 429 -27.05 -14.07 -12.66
CA LYS A 429 -28.01 -13.17 -13.32
C LYS A 429 -29.46 -13.54 -13.06
N LYS A 430 -29.81 -14.84 -13.00
CA LYS A 430 -31.15 -15.31 -12.60
C LYS A 430 -31.51 -14.92 -11.15
N GLU A 431 -30.47 -14.85 -10.29
CA GLU A 431 -30.62 -14.37 -8.90
C GLU A 431 -30.68 -12.83 -8.81
N GLY A 432 -30.62 -12.10 -9.92
CA GLY A 432 -30.61 -10.64 -9.96
C GLY A 432 -29.23 -10.03 -9.70
N ILE A 433 -28.14 -10.82 -9.75
CA ILE A 433 -26.77 -10.40 -9.51
C ILE A 433 -26.05 -10.31 -10.86
N THR A 434 -25.79 -9.08 -11.29
CA THR A 434 -25.12 -8.82 -12.58
C THR A 434 -23.88 -7.94 -12.32
N PRO A 435 -22.68 -8.36 -12.74
CA PRO A 435 -21.47 -7.55 -12.57
C PRO A 435 -21.59 -6.19 -13.27
N THR A 436 -21.21 -5.15 -12.54
CA THR A 436 -21.22 -3.77 -13.07
C THR A 436 -19.84 -3.21 -13.26
N ILE A 437 -18.90 -3.54 -12.38
CA ILE A 437 -17.50 -3.07 -12.43
C ILE A 437 -16.58 -4.28 -12.39
N GLY A 438 -15.57 -4.26 -13.26
CA GLY A 438 -14.52 -5.29 -13.32
C GLY A 438 -13.17 -4.74 -12.92
N PHE A 439 -12.44 -5.46 -12.06
CA PHE A 439 -11.07 -5.18 -11.68
C PHE A 439 -10.21 -6.42 -11.92
N ILE A 440 -9.09 -6.29 -12.63
CA ILE A 440 -8.15 -7.39 -12.79
C ILE A 440 -6.68 -6.94 -12.82
N ASN A 441 -5.84 -7.84 -12.35
CA ASN A 441 -4.43 -7.95 -12.65
C ASN A 441 -4.23 -9.34 -13.29
N PRO A 442 -4.30 -9.48 -14.63
CA PRO A 442 -4.24 -10.79 -15.29
C PRO A 442 -2.86 -11.43 -15.11
N PRO A 443 -2.74 -12.76 -15.26
CA PRO A 443 -1.43 -13.41 -15.26
C PRO A 443 -0.58 -12.91 -16.43
N TYR A 444 0.72 -12.62 -16.16
CA TYR A 444 1.65 -12.12 -17.16
C TYR A 444 2.36 -13.25 -17.92
N GLY A 445 2.72 -13.00 -19.17
CA GLY A 445 3.57 -13.88 -19.94
C GLY A 445 2.84 -14.94 -20.78
N GLY A 446 1.66 -14.64 -21.27
CA GLY A 446 0.99 -15.47 -22.26
C GLY A 446 1.87 -15.71 -23.51
N GLN A 447 2.13 -16.98 -23.85
CA GLN A 447 3.05 -17.37 -24.94
C GLN A 447 2.28 -17.92 -26.15
N ASP A 448 2.77 -17.58 -27.35
CA ASP A 448 2.37 -18.20 -28.62
C ASP A 448 3.12 -19.55 -28.83
N ASN A 449 2.89 -20.51 -27.95
CA ASN A 449 3.40 -21.85 -28.15
C ASN A 449 2.33 -22.67 -28.88
N LYS A 450 2.65 -23.19 -30.06
CA LYS A 450 1.73 -24.01 -30.88
C LYS A 450 1.25 -25.27 -30.15
N ASP A 451 2.08 -25.83 -29.27
CA ASP A 451 1.77 -27.05 -28.53
C ASP A 451 1.01 -26.79 -27.23
N LYS A 452 1.19 -25.62 -26.61
CA LYS A 452 0.52 -25.19 -25.40
C LYS A 452 0.25 -23.68 -25.41
N PRO A 453 -0.70 -23.23 -26.26
CA PRO A 453 -1.04 -21.81 -26.31
C PRO A 453 -1.63 -21.34 -24.97
N THR A 454 -1.07 -20.25 -24.44
CA THR A 454 -1.60 -19.60 -23.24
C THR A 454 -2.29 -18.29 -23.63
N LYS A 455 -3.33 -17.92 -22.87
CA LYS A 455 -4.04 -16.66 -23.10
C LYS A 455 -3.14 -15.48 -22.82
N LYS A 456 -3.18 -14.47 -23.71
CA LYS A 456 -2.47 -13.19 -23.52
C LYS A 456 -3.28 -12.25 -22.66
N GLU A 457 -2.63 -11.31 -22.00
CA GLU A 457 -3.26 -10.35 -21.08
C GLU A 457 -4.41 -9.58 -21.75
N ILE A 458 -4.27 -9.17 -23.01
CA ILE A 458 -5.31 -8.45 -23.75
C ILE A 458 -6.60 -9.27 -23.93
N GLN A 459 -6.53 -10.61 -23.96
CA GLN A 459 -7.68 -11.48 -24.02
C GLN A 459 -8.45 -11.50 -22.69
N PHE A 460 -7.74 -11.40 -21.56
CA PHE A 460 -8.38 -11.24 -20.23
C PHE A 460 -9.08 -9.90 -20.14
N ILE A 461 -8.52 -8.83 -20.74
CA ILE A 461 -9.17 -7.52 -20.82
C ILE A 461 -10.48 -7.64 -21.59
N GLU A 462 -10.46 -8.16 -22.82
CA GLU A 462 -11.66 -8.34 -23.64
C GLU A 462 -12.74 -9.16 -22.89
N GLU A 463 -12.30 -10.27 -22.28
CA GLU A 463 -13.17 -11.19 -21.55
C GLU A 463 -13.85 -10.51 -20.34
N LEU A 464 -13.10 -9.71 -19.55
CA LEU A 464 -13.67 -8.96 -18.42
C LEU A 464 -14.67 -7.92 -18.90
N LEU A 465 -14.31 -7.12 -19.90
CA LEU A 465 -15.13 -6.02 -20.39
C LEU A 465 -16.48 -6.52 -20.94
N ASP A 466 -16.53 -7.68 -21.59
CA ASP A 466 -17.76 -8.31 -22.06
C ASP A 466 -18.68 -8.82 -20.92
N LYS A 467 -18.16 -8.93 -19.67
CA LYS A 467 -18.91 -9.44 -18.52
C LYS A 467 -19.44 -8.35 -17.58
N VAL A 468 -19.01 -7.12 -17.73
CA VAL A 468 -19.40 -6.03 -16.83
C VAL A 468 -20.14 -4.92 -17.60
N SER A 469 -21.00 -4.19 -16.89
CA SER A 469 -21.94 -3.28 -17.55
C SER A 469 -21.62 -1.79 -17.43
N ARG A 470 -20.63 -1.40 -16.61
CA ARG A 470 -20.28 0.01 -16.38
C ARG A 470 -18.81 0.30 -16.66
N PHE A 471 -17.91 -0.28 -15.87
CA PHE A 471 -16.48 0.01 -15.95
C PHE A 471 -15.62 -1.24 -15.84
N GLY A 472 -14.47 -1.21 -16.55
CA GLY A 472 -13.36 -2.14 -16.33
C GLY A 472 -12.09 -1.36 -16.02
N VAL A 473 -11.37 -1.75 -14.97
CA VAL A 473 -10.05 -1.20 -14.62
C VAL A 473 -9.04 -2.34 -14.56
N ILE A 474 -7.99 -2.19 -15.30
CA ILE A 474 -7.03 -3.27 -15.55
C ILE A 474 -5.62 -2.75 -15.30
N ILE A 475 -4.77 -3.52 -14.61
CA ILE A 475 -3.32 -3.29 -14.62
C ILE A 475 -2.65 -4.42 -15.38
N ALA A 476 -1.85 -4.08 -16.39
CA ALA A 476 -1.18 -5.06 -17.23
C ALA A 476 0.19 -4.52 -17.70
N PRO A 477 1.11 -5.39 -18.16
CA PRO A 477 2.37 -4.97 -18.77
C PRO A 477 2.15 -3.99 -19.93
N LEU A 478 3.05 -3.03 -20.12
CA LEU A 478 2.97 -2.09 -21.27
C LEU A 478 2.88 -2.82 -22.62
N SER A 479 3.56 -3.96 -22.74
CA SER A 479 3.52 -4.78 -23.95
C SER A 479 2.11 -5.25 -24.35
N THR A 480 1.19 -5.35 -23.40
CA THR A 480 -0.22 -5.68 -23.62
C THR A 480 -0.91 -4.65 -24.52
N TYR A 481 -0.54 -3.41 -24.36
CA TYR A 481 -1.14 -2.25 -25.04
C TYR A 481 -0.47 -1.92 -26.39
N LEU A 482 0.63 -2.62 -26.73
CA LEU A 482 1.39 -2.43 -27.98
C LEU A 482 1.02 -3.47 -29.05
N LYS A 483 0.59 -4.65 -28.61
CA LYS A 483 0.41 -5.83 -29.48
C LYS A 483 -1.07 -6.12 -29.71
N GLU A 484 -1.36 -7.07 -30.62
CA GLU A 484 -2.70 -7.62 -30.85
C GLU A 484 -3.73 -6.57 -31.32
N GLU A 485 -3.39 -5.84 -32.40
CA GLU A 485 -4.23 -4.80 -33.02
C GLU A 485 -5.68 -5.25 -33.21
N ALA A 486 -5.89 -6.47 -33.74
CA ALA A 486 -7.24 -6.99 -33.99
C ALA A 486 -8.09 -7.12 -32.72
N ILE A 487 -7.48 -7.40 -31.56
CA ILE A 487 -8.21 -7.48 -30.29
C ILE A 487 -8.50 -6.06 -29.79
N ARG A 488 -7.53 -5.15 -29.86
CA ARG A 488 -7.76 -3.74 -29.53
C ARG A 488 -8.90 -3.12 -30.32
N GLU A 489 -8.95 -3.38 -31.62
CA GLU A 489 -10.05 -2.91 -32.48
C GLU A 489 -11.40 -3.48 -32.01
N ARG A 490 -11.49 -4.80 -31.73
CA ARG A 490 -12.73 -5.41 -31.22
C ARG A 490 -13.15 -4.81 -29.88
N ILE A 491 -12.22 -4.53 -28.98
CA ILE A 491 -12.50 -3.89 -27.70
C ILE A 491 -13.12 -2.50 -27.94
N LEU A 492 -12.53 -1.67 -28.81
CA LEU A 492 -13.00 -0.32 -29.09
C LEU A 492 -14.35 -0.27 -29.85
N THR A 493 -14.70 -1.32 -30.59
CA THR A 493 -16.01 -1.40 -31.21
C THR A 493 -17.16 -1.54 -30.20
N LYS A 494 -16.87 -2.08 -29.01
CA LYS A 494 -17.86 -2.34 -27.94
C LYS A 494 -17.72 -1.41 -26.75
N HIS A 495 -16.51 -0.99 -26.40
CA HIS A 495 -16.17 -0.31 -25.15
C HIS A 495 -15.34 0.95 -25.43
N THR A 496 -15.41 1.92 -24.51
CA THR A 496 -14.66 3.18 -24.61
C THR A 496 -13.46 3.12 -23.68
N LEU A 497 -12.24 3.26 -24.20
CA LEU A 497 -11.04 3.54 -23.39
C LEU A 497 -11.09 4.98 -22.93
N LYS A 498 -11.04 5.21 -21.60
CA LYS A 498 -11.13 6.53 -20.96
C LYS A 498 -9.77 7.12 -20.66
N CYS A 499 -8.92 6.33 -20.03
CA CYS A 499 -7.55 6.74 -19.73
C CYS A 499 -6.62 5.54 -19.63
N VAL A 500 -5.32 5.82 -19.83
CA VAL A 500 -4.21 4.90 -19.58
C VAL A 500 -3.18 5.62 -18.71
N ILE A 501 -2.83 5.02 -17.57
CA ILE A 501 -1.89 5.57 -16.61
C ILE A 501 -0.68 4.63 -16.58
N ASN A 502 0.45 5.08 -17.14
CA ASN A 502 1.71 4.37 -16.99
C ASN A 502 2.15 4.42 -15.54
N MET A 503 2.52 3.28 -14.98
CA MET A 503 2.93 3.16 -13.59
C MET A 503 4.45 3.21 -13.45
N PRO A 504 4.99 3.51 -12.25
CA PRO A 504 6.44 3.46 -12.01
C PRO A 504 7.02 2.08 -12.37
N LYS A 505 8.22 2.06 -12.96
CA LYS A 505 8.91 0.82 -13.35
C LYS A 505 9.16 -0.12 -12.17
N GLU A 506 9.33 0.46 -10.99
CA GLU A 506 9.62 -0.22 -9.74
C GLU A 506 8.37 -0.75 -9.02
N LEU A 507 7.16 -0.55 -9.55
CA LEU A 507 5.90 -0.82 -8.86
C LEU A 507 5.85 -2.22 -8.23
N PHE A 508 6.27 -3.24 -8.95
CA PHE A 508 6.22 -4.63 -8.51
C PHE A 508 7.53 -5.17 -7.94
N GLN A 509 8.54 -4.32 -7.76
CA GLN A 509 9.81 -4.75 -7.13
C GLN A 509 9.62 -5.10 -5.65
N PRO A 510 10.41 -6.05 -5.12
CA PRO A 510 11.47 -6.82 -5.80
C PRO A 510 10.96 -8.04 -6.58
N ASN A 511 9.66 -8.32 -6.58
CA ASN A 511 9.07 -9.57 -7.09
C ASN A 511 9.04 -9.63 -8.63
N ALA A 512 8.88 -8.48 -9.29
CA ALA A 512 8.87 -8.34 -10.73
C ALA A 512 9.47 -7.01 -11.17
N SER A 513 10.10 -6.99 -12.35
CA SER A 513 10.62 -5.77 -12.98
C SER A 513 9.76 -5.32 -14.18
N THR A 514 8.51 -5.78 -14.21
CA THR A 514 7.60 -5.51 -15.32
C THR A 514 7.05 -4.11 -15.24
N HIS A 515 7.29 -3.29 -16.25
CA HIS A 515 6.68 -1.98 -16.40
C HIS A 515 5.22 -2.14 -16.82
N THR A 516 4.28 -1.55 -16.09
CA THR A 516 2.84 -1.74 -16.27
C THR A 516 2.11 -0.43 -16.50
N ALA A 517 0.88 -0.53 -17.01
CA ALA A 517 -0.05 0.59 -17.03
C ALA A 517 -1.43 0.15 -16.52
N ILE A 518 -2.16 1.10 -15.96
CA ILE A 518 -3.56 0.95 -15.61
C ILE A 518 -4.40 1.53 -16.74
N SER A 519 -5.35 0.76 -17.26
CA SER A 519 -6.34 1.21 -18.23
C SER A 519 -7.74 1.22 -17.63
N VAL A 520 -8.51 2.26 -17.95
CA VAL A 520 -9.90 2.43 -17.49
C VAL A 520 -10.82 2.45 -18.70
N PHE A 521 -11.79 1.54 -18.69
CA PHE A 521 -12.79 1.43 -19.76
C PHE A 521 -14.19 1.71 -19.23
N GLU A 522 -14.97 2.41 -20.03
CA GLU A 522 -16.43 2.47 -19.93
C GLU A 522 -16.99 1.39 -20.84
N THR A 523 -17.79 0.46 -20.29
CA THR A 523 -18.25 -0.72 -21.03
C THR A 523 -19.56 -0.47 -21.77
N ASN A 524 -19.85 -1.30 -22.77
CA ASN A 524 -21.06 -1.24 -23.59
C ASN A 524 -21.33 0.13 -24.26
N THR A 525 -20.28 0.89 -24.48
CA THR A 525 -20.29 2.18 -25.16
C THR A 525 -19.16 2.21 -26.19
N PRO A 526 -19.44 2.14 -27.51
CA PRO A 526 -18.41 2.17 -28.54
C PRO A 526 -17.51 3.40 -28.41
N HIS A 527 -16.24 3.22 -28.69
CA HIS A 527 -15.23 4.28 -28.54
C HIS A 527 -15.45 5.46 -29.52
N ASN A 528 -15.81 5.14 -30.76
CA ASN A 528 -16.17 6.14 -31.77
C ASN A 528 -15.18 7.32 -31.87
N ASN A 529 -13.90 7.03 -31.93
CA ASN A 529 -12.84 8.05 -32.05
C ASN A 529 -12.83 9.11 -30.92
N LYS A 530 -13.28 8.74 -29.72
CA LYS A 530 -13.20 9.61 -28.53
C LYS A 530 -11.74 9.86 -28.15
N GLU A 531 -11.52 10.92 -27.44
CA GLU A 531 -10.21 11.23 -26.86
C GLU A 531 -9.95 10.38 -25.61
N VAL A 532 -8.72 9.88 -25.49
CA VAL A 532 -8.20 9.13 -24.34
C VAL A 532 -7.20 10.00 -23.59
N ILE A 533 -7.24 9.95 -22.27
CA ILE A 533 -6.25 10.59 -21.41
C ILE A 533 -5.10 9.61 -21.21
N PHE A 534 -3.87 10.04 -21.52
CA PHE A 534 -2.65 9.32 -21.22
C PHE A 534 -1.88 10.05 -20.12
N TYR A 535 -1.45 9.31 -19.11
CA TYR A 535 -0.74 9.83 -17.95
C TYR A 535 0.51 9.01 -17.65
N ASP A 536 1.63 9.65 -17.33
CA ASP A 536 2.87 9.00 -16.91
C ASP A 536 3.14 9.24 -15.43
N LEU A 537 2.72 8.31 -14.59
CA LEU A 537 3.01 8.35 -13.15
C LEU A 537 4.43 7.82 -12.91
N LYS A 538 5.40 8.70 -12.94
CA LYS A 538 6.82 8.36 -12.82
C LYS A 538 7.22 7.86 -11.42
N ASP A 539 6.53 8.31 -10.39
CA ASP A 539 6.83 8.02 -8.98
C ASP A 539 5.52 7.85 -8.19
N ASP A 540 5.43 6.82 -7.38
CA ASP A 540 4.32 6.59 -6.44
C ASP A 540 4.71 6.88 -4.98
N GLY A 541 5.90 7.43 -4.74
CA GLY A 541 6.42 7.74 -3.41
C GLY A 541 6.95 6.56 -2.61
N PHE A 542 6.78 5.33 -3.12
CA PHE A 542 7.23 4.11 -2.45
C PHE A 542 8.70 3.82 -2.74
N ILE A 543 9.49 3.64 -1.70
CA ILE A 543 10.93 3.38 -1.78
C ILE A 543 11.20 1.92 -1.44
N LEU A 544 12.02 1.25 -2.27
CA LEU A 544 12.48 -0.11 -2.00
C LEU A 544 13.47 -0.11 -0.83
N SER A 545 13.10 -0.73 0.26
CA SER A 545 13.92 -0.86 1.47
C SER A 545 14.44 -2.27 1.63
N LYS A 546 15.71 -2.41 2.05
CA LYS A 546 16.31 -3.71 2.34
C LYS A 546 15.45 -4.45 3.39
N ASN A 547 14.99 -5.64 3.06
CA ASN A 547 14.14 -6.51 3.91
C ASN A 547 12.68 -6.06 4.14
N ARG A 548 12.21 -4.93 3.58
CA ARG A 548 10.82 -4.46 3.77
C ARG A 548 9.99 -4.38 2.50
N GLY A 549 10.60 -4.66 1.33
CA GLY A 549 9.93 -4.37 0.07
C GLY A 549 9.78 -2.86 -0.17
N ARG A 550 8.80 -2.46 -0.96
CA ARG A 550 8.49 -1.04 -1.21
C ARG A 550 7.54 -0.50 -0.12
N THR A 551 7.89 0.63 0.45
CA THR A 551 7.11 1.30 1.51
C THR A 551 7.04 2.80 1.24
N ASP A 552 5.93 3.43 1.56
CA ASP A 552 5.77 4.90 1.53
C ASP A 552 6.32 5.51 2.83
N ALA A 553 7.63 5.39 3.03
CA ALA A 553 8.31 5.85 4.24
C ALA A 553 8.24 7.37 4.46
N LEU A 554 7.94 8.14 3.41
CA LEU A 554 7.88 9.60 3.42
C LEU A 554 6.44 10.14 3.31
N ASN A 555 5.42 9.26 3.37
CA ASN A 555 4.00 9.60 3.22
C ASN A 555 3.69 10.45 1.97
N LYS A 556 4.38 10.18 0.86
CA LYS A 556 4.24 10.91 -0.39
C LYS A 556 3.01 10.52 -1.18
N TRP A 557 2.56 9.27 -1.04
CA TRP A 557 1.48 8.72 -1.86
C TRP A 557 0.19 9.53 -1.80
N ILE A 558 -0.21 10.00 -0.61
CA ILE A 558 -1.43 10.80 -0.45
C ILE A 558 -1.39 12.06 -1.34
N LYS A 559 -0.25 12.77 -1.37
CA LYS A 559 -0.07 13.97 -2.18
C LYS A 559 0.00 13.62 -3.66
N ILE A 560 0.76 12.59 -4.04
CA ILE A 560 0.90 12.12 -5.43
C ILE A 560 -0.47 11.72 -5.98
N LYS A 561 -1.23 10.91 -5.23
CA LYS A 561 -2.57 10.48 -5.62
C LYS A 561 -3.53 11.66 -5.78
N ARG A 562 -3.52 12.63 -4.87
CA ARG A 562 -4.34 13.85 -5.00
C ARG A 562 -4.03 14.63 -6.27
N ASN A 563 -2.75 14.82 -6.58
CA ASN A 563 -2.33 15.49 -7.80
C ASN A 563 -2.78 14.71 -9.05
N LEU A 564 -2.58 13.38 -9.06
CA LEU A 564 -3.05 12.52 -10.14
C LEU A 564 -4.55 12.73 -10.43
N PHE A 565 -5.41 12.73 -9.41
CA PHE A 565 -6.84 12.95 -9.61
C PHE A 565 -7.16 14.38 -10.04
N GLU A 566 -6.48 15.40 -9.52
CA GLU A 566 -6.65 16.77 -9.94
C GLU A 566 -6.33 16.94 -11.43
N GLU A 567 -5.23 16.35 -11.88
CA GLU A 567 -4.75 16.42 -13.26
C GLU A 567 -5.62 15.59 -14.22
N LEU A 568 -6.02 14.37 -13.83
CA LEU A 568 -6.95 13.55 -14.62
C LEU A 568 -8.33 14.19 -14.78
N ASN A 569 -8.81 14.92 -13.77
CA ASN A 569 -10.10 15.61 -13.83
C ASN A 569 -10.03 16.92 -14.64
N ASN A 570 -8.84 17.50 -14.78
CA ASN A 570 -8.63 18.77 -15.51
C ASN A 570 -7.54 18.63 -16.60
N PRO A 571 -7.64 17.66 -17.51
CA PRO A 571 -6.55 17.35 -18.46
C PRO A 571 -6.22 18.53 -19.39
N LYS A 572 -7.18 19.38 -19.70
CA LYS A 572 -6.94 20.60 -20.53
C LYS A 572 -6.05 21.63 -19.84
N LYS A 573 -6.11 21.70 -18.50
CA LYS A 573 -5.33 22.66 -17.70
C LYS A 573 -3.89 22.20 -17.52
N TYR A 574 -3.69 20.87 -17.37
CA TYR A 574 -2.42 20.30 -16.95
C TYR A 574 -1.68 19.54 -18.08
N SER A 575 -2.28 19.43 -19.28
CA SER A 575 -1.61 18.79 -20.43
C SER A 575 -0.35 19.55 -20.81
N ASP A 576 0.78 18.87 -20.80
CA ASP A 576 2.08 19.37 -21.23
C ASP A 576 2.62 18.63 -22.47
N GLY A 577 1.86 17.65 -22.99
CA GLY A 577 2.26 16.83 -24.13
C GLY A 577 3.32 15.78 -23.79
N ILE A 578 3.81 15.72 -22.57
CA ILE A 578 4.91 14.84 -22.13
C ILE A 578 4.45 13.84 -21.07
N HIS A 579 3.94 14.31 -19.92
CA HIS A 579 3.48 13.44 -18.84
C HIS A 579 1.95 13.30 -18.77
N LEU A 580 1.23 14.26 -19.32
CA LEU A 580 -0.22 14.23 -19.46
C LEU A 580 -0.62 14.76 -20.83
N LEU A 581 -1.34 13.95 -21.57
CA LEU A 581 -1.90 14.36 -22.86
C LEU A 581 -3.27 13.74 -23.10
N LYS A 582 -3.99 14.30 -24.05
CA LYS A 582 -5.29 13.83 -24.47
C LYS A 582 -5.34 13.76 -25.98
N THR A 583 -5.57 12.58 -26.54
CA THR A 583 -5.57 12.35 -27.97
C THR A 583 -6.63 11.34 -28.40
N LYS A 584 -7.02 11.36 -29.67
CA LYS A 584 -7.88 10.35 -30.28
C LYS A 584 -7.07 9.15 -30.66
N ILE A 585 -7.64 7.96 -30.45
CA ILE A 585 -7.01 6.70 -30.82
C ILE A 585 -7.97 5.77 -31.56
N THR A 586 -7.40 4.79 -32.22
CA THR A 586 -8.04 3.64 -32.87
C THR A 586 -7.42 2.33 -32.32
N GLY A 587 -7.89 1.19 -32.77
CA GLY A 587 -7.27 -0.09 -32.42
C GLY A 587 -5.88 -0.30 -33.03
N LYS A 588 -5.54 0.49 -34.06
CA LYS A 588 -4.21 0.46 -34.71
C LYS A 588 -3.14 1.18 -33.90
N ASP A 589 -3.57 2.19 -33.12
CA ASP A 589 -2.66 2.98 -32.30
C ASP A 589 -2.22 2.19 -31.06
N GLU A 590 -1.03 2.45 -30.58
CA GLU A 590 -0.54 1.92 -29.31
C GLU A 590 -1.19 2.66 -28.14
N TRP A 591 -1.62 1.92 -27.10
CA TRP A 591 -2.32 2.52 -25.96
C TRP A 591 -1.37 2.80 -24.79
N ILE A 592 -0.28 3.49 -25.07
CA ILE A 592 0.68 3.96 -24.07
C ILE A 592 1.04 5.41 -24.33
N ILE A 593 1.40 6.15 -23.28
CA ILE A 593 1.72 7.56 -23.41
C ILE A 593 2.91 7.82 -24.35
N GLN A 594 3.94 6.96 -24.33
CA GLN A 594 5.16 7.14 -25.13
C GLN A 594 4.92 7.13 -26.63
N ALA A 595 3.82 6.54 -27.10
CA ALA A 595 3.46 6.55 -28.51
C ALA A 595 2.88 7.89 -28.98
N HIS A 596 2.45 8.73 -28.05
CA HIS A 596 1.73 9.97 -28.34
C HIS A 596 2.39 11.21 -27.73
N SER A 597 3.35 11.04 -26.80
CA SER A 597 4.02 12.15 -26.14
C SER A 597 5.09 12.78 -27.02
N GLU A 598 5.28 14.08 -26.84
CA GLU A 598 6.43 14.78 -27.39
C GLU A 598 7.72 14.34 -26.67
N THR A 599 8.82 14.31 -27.42
CA THR A 599 10.11 13.96 -26.79
C THR A 599 10.60 15.14 -25.96
N ASP A 600 10.77 14.94 -24.65
CA ASP A 600 11.34 15.95 -23.78
C ASP A 600 12.86 16.02 -23.93
N TYR A 601 13.32 17.10 -24.54
CA TYR A 601 14.74 17.40 -24.73
C TYR A 601 15.31 18.32 -23.64
N SER A 602 14.50 18.81 -22.71
CA SER A 602 14.90 19.83 -21.71
C SER A 602 16.02 19.39 -20.79
N ASN A 603 16.14 18.08 -20.54
CA ASN A 603 17.16 17.48 -19.68
C ASN A 603 18.35 16.92 -20.44
N LEU A 604 18.38 17.04 -21.79
CA LEU A 604 19.50 16.56 -22.58
C LEU A 604 20.68 17.52 -22.50
N THR A 605 21.80 16.99 -22.03
CA THR A 605 23.08 17.69 -21.99
C THR A 605 23.98 17.19 -23.12
N GLU A 606 25.02 17.95 -23.46
CA GLU A 606 26.06 17.50 -24.38
C GLU A 606 26.61 16.12 -23.97
N THR A 607 26.78 15.90 -22.68
CA THR A 607 27.21 14.59 -22.12
C THR A 607 26.21 13.48 -22.44
N SER A 608 24.91 13.77 -22.44
CA SER A 608 23.85 12.79 -22.79
C SER A 608 23.96 12.38 -24.27
N PHE A 609 24.19 13.36 -25.17
CA PHE A 609 24.42 13.06 -26.59
C PHE A 609 25.68 12.27 -26.83
N ILE A 610 26.79 12.64 -26.19
CA ILE A 610 28.06 11.91 -26.28
C ILE A 610 27.88 10.47 -25.79
N LYS A 611 27.16 10.26 -24.68
CA LYS A 611 26.83 8.92 -24.16
C LYS A 611 26.03 8.10 -25.16
N SER A 612 24.95 8.67 -25.73
CA SER A 612 24.12 7.99 -26.72
C SER A 612 24.89 7.64 -28.00
N ILE A 613 25.75 8.55 -28.46
CA ILE A 613 26.62 8.26 -29.62
C ILE A 613 27.58 7.11 -29.30
N LYS A 614 28.18 7.08 -28.13
CA LYS A 614 29.06 6.00 -27.69
C LYS A 614 28.32 4.66 -27.62
N GLU A 615 27.16 4.64 -26.97
CA GLU A 615 26.32 3.43 -26.87
C GLU A 615 25.88 2.91 -28.24
N TYR A 616 25.49 3.81 -29.15
CA TYR A 616 25.14 3.45 -30.52
C TYR A 616 26.36 2.94 -31.30
N THR A 617 27.52 3.55 -31.11
CA THR A 617 28.76 3.11 -31.77
C THR A 617 29.16 1.71 -31.29
N VAL A 618 29.09 1.46 -29.98
CA VAL A 618 29.34 0.14 -29.40
C VAL A 618 28.36 -0.90 -29.94
N PHE A 619 27.06 -0.57 -29.95
CA PHE A 619 26.03 -1.45 -30.51
C PHE A 619 26.26 -1.75 -31.99
N SER A 620 26.49 -0.72 -32.80
CA SER A 620 26.72 -0.83 -34.22
C SER A 620 27.98 -1.65 -34.55
N THR A 621 29.02 -1.51 -33.70
CA THR A 621 30.25 -2.28 -33.81
C THR A 621 30.02 -3.75 -33.43
N LYS A 622 29.35 -4.03 -32.34
CA LYS A 622 28.98 -5.41 -31.95
C LYS A 622 28.13 -6.09 -33.03
N LEU A 623 27.19 -5.35 -33.62
CA LEU A 623 26.34 -5.86 -34.70
C LEU A 623 27.17 -6.24 -35.94
N LYS A 624 28.09 -5.36 -36.36
CA LYS A 624 28.98 -5.60 -37.53
C LYS A 624 29.94 -6.76 -37.30
N LEU A 625 30.34 -7.01 -36.06
CA LEU A 625 31.25 -8.10 -35.71
C LEU A 625 30.52 -9.38 -35.30
N GLU A 626 29.18 -9.42 -35.40
CA GLU A 626 28.34 -10.55 -34.96
C GLU A 626 28.50 -10.93 -33.50
N LEU A 627 28.77 -9.95 -32.64
CA LEU A 627 29.07 -10.12 -31.21
C LEU A 627 27.91 -9.67 -30.31
N LEU A 628 26.67 -9.59 -30.80
CA LEU A 628 25.51 -9.09 -30.06
C LEU A 628 25.21 -9.89 -28.77
N ASP A 629 25.48 -11.19 -28.81
CA ASP A 629 25.22 -12.11 -27.68
C ASP A 629 26.33 -12.11 -26.62
N LYS A 630 27.37 -11.29 -26.81
CA LYS A 630 28.51 -11.26 -25.89
C LYS A 630 28.52 -9.97 -25.06
N ASP A 631 28.65 -10.15 -23.76
CA ASP A 631 28.81 -9.04 -22.82
C ASP A 631 30.27 -8.60 -22.85
N LEU A 632 30.56 -7.56 -23.65
CA LEU A 632 31.91 -7.01 -23.86
C LEU A 632 31.94 -5.58 -23.34
N ASP A 633 32.93 -5.27 -22.52
CA ASP A 633 33.20 -3.90 -22.10
C ASP A 633 33.80 -3.05 -23.25
N GLU A 634 33.76 -1.72 -23.08
CA GLU A 634 34.20 -0.73 -24.08
C GLU A 634 35.68 -0.89 -24.43
N ILE A 635 36.50 -1.29 -23.45
CA ILE A 635 37.97 -1.49 -23.62
C ILE A 635 38.25 -2.69 -24.50
N THR A 636 37.56 -3.81 -24.22
CA THR A 636 37.69 -5.06 -25.01
C THR A 636 37.25 -4.86 -26.46
N LEU A 637 36.20 -4.04 -26.70
CA LEU A 637 35.73 -3.73 -28.04
C LEU A 637 36.74 -2.86 -28.82
N LEU A 638 37.39 -1.89 -28.15
CA LEU A 638 38.46 -1.06 -28.73
C LEU A 638 39.72 -1.87 -29.03
N GLU A 639 40.10 -2.83 -28.19
CA GLU A 639 41.19 -3.77 -28.45
C GLU A 639 40.89 -4.61 -29.70
N ILE A 640 39.69 -5.17 -29.82
CA ILE A 640 39.27 -5.94 -31.02
C ILE A 640 39.32 -5.08 -32.28
N LEU A 641 38.91 -3.81 -32.22
CA LEU A 641 38.96 -2.88 -33.37
C LEU A 641 40.33 -2.45 -33.77
N ASN A 642 41.27 -2.29 -32.79
CA ASN A 642 42.64 -1.84 -33.02
C ASN A 642 43.56 -2.97 -33.57
N GLU A 643 43.22 -4.22 -33.30
CA GLU A 643 43.95 -5.37 -33.79
C GLU A 643 43.48 -5.79 -35.21
N ASN A 644 43.88 -5.03 -36.21
CA ASN A 644 43.50 -5.20 -37.63
C ASN A 644 43.86 -6.55 -38.27
N LYS A 645 44.23 -7.59 -37.53
CA LYS A 645 44.63 -8.92 -38.09
C LYS A 645 44.21 -10.15 -37.32
N ILE A 646 43.49 -10.01 -36.18
CA ILE A 646 43.11 -11.16 -35.36
C ILE A 646 41.56 -11.24 -35.32
N SER A 647 40.99 -12.43 -35.54
CA SER A 647 39.54 -12.56 -35.41
C SER A 647 39.07 -12.25 -34.00
N ALA A 648 37.91 -11.62 -33.85
CA ALA A 648 37.32 -11.30 -32.57
C ALA A 648 37.26 -12.50 -31.59
N THR A 649 37.20 -13.70 -32.13
CA THR A 649 37.22 -14.97 -31.39
C THR A 649 38.55 -15.21 -30.68
N THR A 650 39.68 -14.89 -31.31
CA THR A 650 41.05 -15.10 -30.77
C THR A 650 41.34 -14.19 -29.59
N VAL A 651 40.91 -12.92 -29.65
CA VAL A 651 41.10 -11.95 -28.50
C VAL A 651 40.26 -12.38 -27.30
N LEU A 652 39.07 -12.92 -27.52
CA LEU A 652 38.18 -13.43 -26.47
C LEU A 652 38.71 -14.71 -25.81
N GLU A 653 39.31 -15.59 -26.59
CA GLU A 653 39.95 -16.82 -26.07
C GLU A 653 41.15 -16.52 -25.23
N GLU A 654 41.99 -15.55 -25.61
CA GLU A 654 43.15 -15.13 -24.83
C GLU A 654 42.78 -14.43 -23.51
N LYS A 655 41.71 -13.62 -23.49
CA LYS A 655 41.20 -13.01 -22.23
C LYS A 655 40.63 -14.05 -21.29
N ASN A 656 39.87 -15.01 -21.80
CA ASN A 656 39.29 -16.10 -20.99
C ASN A 656 40.40 -17.03 -20.44
N ALA A 657 41.54 -17.16 -21.10
CA ALA A 657 42.69 -17.90 -20.62
C ALA A 657 43.50 -17.16 -19.54
N LYS A 658 43.48 -15.80 -19.52
CA LYS A 658 44.12 -14.96 -18.50
C LYS A 658 43.26 -14.74 -17.25
N SER A 659 41.98 -15.02 -17.28
CA SER A 659 41.04 -14.91 -16.15
C SER A 659 40.78 -16.23 -15.40
N LYS A 660 41.40 -17.32 -15.85
CA LYS A 660 41.56 -18.59 -15.14
C LYS A 660 42.93 -18.67 -14.52
#